data_0c7bfce8aa35aa29fc607b3f0b03f5ee
#
_entry.id   0c7bfce8aa35aa29fc607b3f0b03f5ee
#
_cell.length_a   1.000
_cell.length_b   1.000
_cell.length_c   1.000
_cell.angle_alpha   90.00
_cell.angle_beta   90.00
_cell.angle_gamma   90.00
#
_symmetry.space_group_name_H-M   'P 1'
#
loop_
_entity.id
_entity.type
_entity.pdbx_description
1 polymer ?
#
loop_
_entity_poly.entity_id
_entity_poly.type
_entity_poly.pdbx_seq_one_letter_code
_entity_poly.pdbx_strand_id
1 'polypeptide(L)'
;MSSQNCFNRPLRHLCRLSLAVALGIASCPAPLLAQEPAAGVFSFDIAKGPLDQVLLDISRQSGVPISFRQDLVQGKQGPAIRGALDARQALERALQGSGLEVEASDQGLVLRPAAAKPAPATVRADSSASASEPRLSKVTVTGSRIARAQTDGATPVTVITQQEMEARGYRNVYDALATQTQNTGMTQGEDYGNTWQPAASALNLRGLGPNHTLVLINGRRVADYPTAYGGQVNFTNLANIPSAVIERIEILSSGASAVYGSDAIAGVVNIILKKKIDGIDLNLRGGTSERGGGDNQRLQLSGGGSWGDFDGLFGLELTRREPIWADDRGFMDSSPAVDVGYRRNLDTGRYLGPGCGAYQGTFGNHLGGSGGRCTTDQMYNDYWTLQTQKENYDGYTRGTWHFSDSGQLYADLMYGLDHIQNNTRGPTFTSPDFINANTGNLERWFRRFSEEEIGGRTSNNSKWRETSWTGTLGLSDQLGDSGWSYELAANRSEYRSVRSTRYRPLSTIRDFYLGPQLGTQDGHPVFAPDPARLDRPLTPDEWRQFRRNQTETSRSVSQTYNASINGDLFDLPAGPVGFAGVLEMGKQSYRIEPDSGLNEGLFYGAAPAQESGGSRKRYALGGEFSVPVTDSVLASLAGRWDQYKFADRSEQQKTYNLGLEWRPLTSLLVRGSYGTSFRAPDLNYIYQADSNGYYPDQIDYYGCSKGVEGACDRGRVDYVQSGTSDLKSERGKSWTYGLVWSPSRNFDISADYGRVQIDDLLTSVDQNRLLQEENACRSGAQDIHSASCQAVLARVQRNPGNAAVDPNKLQQVRVNAINAASERVSGLDLKSNIRWGAGDYGAFSSTLGYTLVLSHYYKESDQAASLDLRSDRSNHDWRSKANASLTWDYAHYSATLMGIRYGSVTNGNGDGRLSPWTVFNASARYKINDRASLGLTVNNLLNQYKHDDSGGWPYYPTGNYDAYGRQWWLDLSYHFGS
;
A
#
# COMPACT_ATOMS: atom_id res chain seq x y z
N MET A 1 -39.95 -28.38 -5.02
CA MET A 1 -39.52 -29.77 -4.76
C MET A 1 -38.28 -29.95 -5.60
N SER A 2 -37.10 -30.02 -5.10
CA SER A 2 -36.44 -30.59 -3.98
C SER A 2 -35.16 -29.78 -3.70
N SER A 3 -35.07 -29.25 -2.48
CA SER A 3 -33.85 -28.77 -1.88
C SER A 3 -32.97 -29.92 -1.46
N GLN A 4 -31.81 -30.09 -2.08
CA GLN A 4 -30.66 -30.83 -1.55
C GLN A 4 -29.57 -30.88 -2.63
N ASN A 5 -28.62 -29.93 -2.60
CA ASN A 5 -27.23 -30.13 -3.02
C ASN A 5 -26.46 -28.81 -3.00
N CYS A 6 -26.28 -28.22 -1.83
CA CYS A 6 -25.36 -27.10 -1.64
C CYS A 6 -24.57 -27.20 -0.33
N PHE A 7 -23.98 -28.38 -0.04
CA PHE A 7 -23.06 -28.54 1.10
C PHE A 7 -22.06 -29.66 0.86
N ASN A 8 -21.27 -29.61 -0.20
CA ASN A 8 -20.17 -30.56 -0.34
C ASN A 8 -19.16 -30.09 -1.40
N ARG A 9 -18.15 -29.30 -1.00
CA ARG A 9 -16.78 -29.41 -1.56
C ARG A 9 -15.67 -28.59 -0.86
N PRO A 10 -15.82 -27.36 -0.29
CA PRO A 10 -14.61 -26.69 0.24
C PRO A 10 -14.24 -27.04 1.71
N LEU A 11 -15.21 -27.35 2.56
CA LEU A 11 -14.93 -27.63 3.98
C LEU A 11 -14.13 -28.93 4.27
N ARG A 12 -14.13 -29.91 3.36
CA ARG A 12 -13.39 -31.14 3.59
C ARG A 12 -11.86 -31.01 3.53
N HIS A 13 -11.33 -30.03 2.82
CA HIS A 13 -9.88 -29.81 2.75
C HIS A 13 -9.37 -28.96 3.92
N LEU A 14 -10.11 -27.94 4.34
CA LEU A 14 -9.75 -27.12 5.51
C LEU A 14 -9.81 -27.92 6.83
N CYS A 15 -10.85 -28.73 7.04
CA CYS A 15 -10.92 -29.63 8.21
C CYS A 15 -9.81 -30.70 8.22
N ARG A 16 -9.35 -31.19 7.08
CA ARG A 16 -8.27 -32.18 7.05
C ARG A 16 -6.90 -31.60 7.36
N LEU A 17 -6.61 -30.37 6.93
CA LEU A 17 -5.35 -29.73 7.28
C LEU A 17 -5.35 -29.22 8.73
N SER A 18 -6.44 -28.64 9.19
CA SER A 18 -6.59 -28.16 10.58
C SER A 18 -6.58 -29.31 11.60
N LEU A 19 -7.16 -30.47 11.25
CA LEU A 19 -7.15 -31.66 12.11
C LEU A 19 -5.79 -32.37 12.11
N ALA A 20 -5.06 -32.38 10.99
CA ALA A 20 -3.72 -32.97 10.92
C ALA A 20 -2.68 -32.15 11.73
N VAL A 21 -2.79 -30.82 11.76
CA VAL A 21 -1.93 -29.96 12.58
C VAL A 21 -2.31 -30.05 14.07
N ALA A 22 -3.61 -30.14 14.39
CA ALA A 22 -4.06 -30.32 15.78
C ALA A 22 -3.72 -31.72 16.36
N LEU A 23 -3.74 -32.78 15.52
CA LEU A 23 -3.35 -34.15 15.94
C LEU A 23 -1.82 -34.35 15.98
N GLY A 24 -1.04 -33.59 15.19
CA GLY A 24 0.43 -33.61 15.25
C GLY A 24 1.01 -32.96 16.50
N ILE A 25 0.29 -32.03 17.12
CA ILE A 25 0.70 -31.37 18.38
C ILE A 25 0.30 -32.23 19.61
N ALA A 26 -0.70 -33.10 19.48
CA ALA A 26 -1.16 -33.99 20.58
C ALA A 26 -0.29 -35.22 20.81
N SER A 27 0.72 -35.48 19.96
CA SER A 27 1.60 -36.65 20.08
C SER A 27 3.03 -36.36 20.59
N CYS A 28 3.34 -35.13 20.99
CA CYS A 28 4.54 -34.86 21.78
C CYS A 28 4.29 -35.26 23.25
N PRO A 29 5.20 -36.02 23.88
CA PRO A 29 5.05 -36.31 25.31
C PRO A 29 5.05 -35.00 26.10
N ALA A 30 3.99 -34.80 26.88
CA ALA A 30 3.87 -33.70 27.80
C ALA A 30 5.10 -33.66 28.72
N PRO A 31 5.81 -32.52 28.84
CA PRO A 31 6.71 -32.35 29.96
C PRO A 31 5.86 -32.40 31.22
N LEU A 32 6.29 -33.21 32.16
CA LEU A 32 5.73 -33.27 33.52
C LEU A 32 5.58 -31.83 34.02
N LEU A 33 4.35 -31.42 34.24
CA LEU A 33 4.01 -30.18 34.95
C LEU A 33 4.74 -30.24 36.29
N ALA A 34 5.75 -29.43 36.50
CA ALA A 34 6.29 -29.11 37.80
C ALA A 34 5.13 -28.55 38.63
N GLN A 35 4.70 -29.27 39.66
CA GLN A 35 3.75 -28.81 40.65
C GLN A 35 4.33 -27.51 41.24
N GLU A 36 3.52 -26.45 41.28
CA GLU A 36 3.78 -25.33 42.22
C GLU A 36 4.07 -25.90 43.61
N PRO A 37 5.11 -25.45 44.29
CA PRO A 37 5.38 -25.90 45.64
C PRO A 37 4.15 -25.55 46.51
N ALA A 38 3.49 -26.58 47.03
CA ALA A 38 2.35 -26.41 47.91
C ALA A 38 2.67 -25.41 49.01
N ALA A 39 1.81 -24.43 49.21
CA ALA A 39 1.86 -23.48 50.30
C ALA A 39 1.65 -24.22 51.63
N GLY A 40 2.68 -24.96 52.09
CA GLY A 40 2.65 -25.67 53.34
C GLY A 40 3.14 -24.74 54.45
N VAL A 41 2.40 -24.66 55.55
CA VAL A 41 2.87 -24.04 56.78
C VAL A 41 3.78 -25.04 57.50
N PHE A 42 5.05 -24.63 57.73
CA PHE A 42 6.07 -25.44 58.39
C PHE A 42 6.35 -24.91 59.81
N SER A 43 6.69 -25.79 60.75
CA SER A 43 7.06 -25.38 62.07
C SER A 43 8.57 -25.18 62.13
N PHE A 44 9.02 -23.95 62.24
CA PHE A 44 10.43 -23.58 62.31
C PHE A 44 10.87 -23.45 63.77
N ASP A 45 12.06 -23.99 64.10
CA ASP A 45 12.80 -23.70 65.31
C ASP A 45 14.30 -23.54 64.95
N ILE A 46 14.65 -22.35 64.49
CA ILE A 46 16.00 -22.03 64.03
C ILE A 46 16.58 -20.97 64.95
N ALA A 47 17.77 -21.25 65.51
CA ALA A 47 18.49 -20.31 66.38
C ALA A 47 19.09 -19.15 65.57
N LYS A 48 19.31 -17.98 66.22
CA LYS A 48 20.07 -16.88 65.66
C LYS A 48 21.47 -17.35 65.29
N GLY A 49 21.96 -17.03 64.09
CA GLY A 49 23.28 -17.43 63.62
C GLY A 49 23.71 -16.74 62.30
N PRO A 50 24.83 -17.16 61.70
CA PRO A 50 25.22 -16.71 60.36
C PRO A 50 24.10 -16.86 59.36
N LEU A 51 23.86 -15.85 58.48
CA LEU A 51 22.68 -15.83 57.60
C LEU A 51 22.65 -17.01 56.65
N ASP A 52 23.78 -17.44 56.11
CA ASP A 52 23.93 -18.63 55.29
C ASP A 52 23.43 -19.92 55.98
N GLN A 53 23.74 -20.08 57.27
CA GLN A 53 23.27 -21.23 58.07
C GLN A 53 21.77 -21.17 58.33
N VAL A 54 21.22 -19.97 58.65
CA VAL A 54 19.80 -19.76 58.88
C VAL A 54 19.00 -20.05 57.59
N LEU A 55 19.52 -19.65 56.43
CA LEU A 55 18.89 -19.94 55.11
C LEU A 55 18.90 -21.45 54.79
N LEU A 56 20.02 -22.13 55.08
CA LEU A 56 20.12 -23.57 54.88
C LEU A 56 19.15 -24.35 55.81
N ASP A 57 18.99 -23.88 57.04
CA ASP A 57 18.07 -24.47 58.00
C ASP A 57 16.62 -24.24 57.64
N ILE A 58 16.26 -23.08 57.09
CA ILE A 58 14.94 -22.81 56.51
C ILE A 58 14.66 -23.76 55.33
N SER A 59 15.63 -23.88 54.39
CA SER A 59 15.51 -24.80 53.25
C SER A 59 15.34 -26.26 53.71
N ARG A 60 16.09 -26.68 54.73
CA ARG A 60 16.04 -28.05 55.27
C ARG A 60 14.71 -28.34 55.98
N GLN A 61 14.19 -27.41 56.78
CA GLN A 61 12.94 -27.60 57.54
C GLN A 61 11.69 -27.43 56.69
N SER A 62 11.73 -26.64 55.62
CA SER A 62 10.63 -26.45 54.68
C SER A 62 10.64 -27.45 53.50
N GLY A 63 11.81 -28.03 53.17
CA GLY A 63 12.00 -28.81 51.96
C GLY A 63 11.98 -27.98 50.65
N VAL A 64 11.90 -26.63 50.77
CA VAL A 64 11.89 -25.72 49.60
C VAL A 64 13.34 -25.35 49.25
N PRO A 65 13.79 -25.57 47.99
CA PRO A 65 15.13 -25.16 47.57
C PRO A 65 15.31 -23.64 47.67
N ILE A 66 16.38 -23.18 48.30
CA ILE A 66 16.74 -21.78 48.40
C ILE A 66 18.11 -21.59 47.77
N SER A 67 18.15 -20.77 46.72
CA SER A 67 19.39 -20.48 46.00
C SER A 67 19.89 -19.07 46.33
N PHE A 68 21.16 -18.94 46.66
CA PHE A 68 21.79 -17.65 46.91
C PHE A 68 23.29 -17.68 46.59
N ARG A 69 23.79 -16.52 46.21
CA ARG A 69 25.23 -16.32 46.01
C ARG A 69 25.92 -16.10 47.38
N GLN A 70 27.03 -16.73 47.62
CA GLN A 70 27.71 -16.73 48.90
C GLN A 70 28.25 -15.35 49.31
N ASP A 71 28.64 -14.54 48.31
CA ASP A 71 29.09 -13.15 48.51
C ASP A 71 27.97 -12.23 49.05
N LEU A 72 26.70 -12.51 48.80
CA LEU A 72 25.56 -11.72 49.28
C LEU A 72 25.25 -11.95 50.77
N VAL A 73 25.54 -13.10 51.28
CA VAL A 73 25.21 -13.54 52.66
C VAL A 73 26.41 -13.59 53.60
N GLN A 74 27.64 -13.56 53.08
CA GLN A 74 28.89 -13.66 53.83
C GLN A 74 29.01 -12.50 54.82
N GLY A 75 29.27 -12.82 56.13
CA GLY A 75 29.43 -11.86 57.23
C GLY A 75 28.10 -11.28 57.75
N LYS A 76 26.95 -11.66 57.20
CA LYS A 76 25.62 -11.25 57.71
C LYS A 76 25.08 -12.22 58.76
N GLN A 77 24.28 -11.68 59.70
CA GLN A 77 23.62 -12.46 60.76
C GLN A 77 22.11 -12.54 60.51
N GLY A 78 21.54 -13.74 60.60
CA GLY A 78 20.10 -13.98 60.53
C GLY A 78 19.47 -14.05 61.91
N PRO A 79 18.25 -13.53 62.14
CA PRO A 79 17.52 -13.64 63.41
C PRO A 79 17.05 -15.08 63.67
N ALA A 80 16.65 -15.37 64.89
CA ALA A 80 15.99 -16.65 65.23
C ALA A 80 14.61 -16.70 64.58
N ILE A 81 14.28 -17.84 63.92
CA ILE A 81 12.99 -18.07 63.22
C ILE A 81 12.22 -19.18 64.00
N ARG A 82 11.12 -18.82 64.63
CA ARG A 82 10.28 -19.74 65.42
C ARG A 82 8.81 -19.60 65.07
N GLY A 83 8.09 -20.75 65.01
CA GLY A 83 6.66 -20.81 64.81
C GLY A 83 6.22 -21.38 63.48
N ALA A 84 4.90 -21.43 63.27
CA ALA A 84 4.27 -21.96 62.06
C ALA A 84 4.27 -20.85 61.02
N LEU A 85 5.09 -21.01 59.95
CA LEU A 85 5.24 -20.06 58.82
C LEU A 85 5.30 -20.80 57.50
N ASP A 86 4.94 -20.17 56.38
CA ASP A 86 5.34 -20.65 55.07
C ASP A 86 6.84 -20.37 54.82
N ALA A 87 7.45 -21.07 53.88
CA ALA A 87 8.88 -20.92 53.57
C ALA A 87 9.29 -19.49 53.16
N ARG A 88 8.41 -18.77 52.45
CA ARG A 88 8.66 -17.40 52.04
C ARG A 88 8.60 -16.42 53.21
N GLN A 89 7.61 -16.57 54.09
CA GLN A 89 7.53 -15.77 55.33
C GLN A 89 8.72 -16.00 56.27
N ALA A 90 9.20 -17.24 56.36
CA ALA A 90 10.40 -17.54 57.14
C ALA A 90 11.65 -16.86 56.55
N LEU A 91 11.80 -16.88 55.24
CA LEU A 91 12.85 -16.17 54.52
C LEU A 91 12.76 -14.66 54.66
N GLU A 92 11.60 -14.07 54.46
CA GLU A 92 11.39 -12.62 54.61
C GLU A 92 11.78 -12.13 56.03
N ARG A 93 11.48 -12.96 57.06
CA ARG A 93 11.93 -12.66 58.42
C ARG A 93 13.46 -12.83 58.58
N ALA A 94 14.07 -13.86 57.99
CA ALA A 94 15.51 -14.08 58.04
C ALA A 94 16.30 -12.97 57.37
N LEU A 95 15.71 -12.36 56.32
CA LEU A 95 16.32 -11.30 55.51
C LEU A 95 16.10 -9.89 56.06
N GLN A 96 15.31 -9.73 57.14
CA GLN A 96 15.04 -8.41 57.73
C GLN A 96 16.32 -7.69 58.10
N GLY A 97 16.57 -6.50 57.52
CA GLY A 97 17.79 -5.72 57.77
C GLY A 97 19.05 -6.18 57.05
N SER A 98 18.96 -7.23 56.22
CA SER A 98 20.11 -7.73 55.47
C SER A 98 20.39 -7.02 54.17
N GLY A 99 19.44 -6.19 53.65
CA GLY A 99 19.48 -5.57 52.33
C GLY A 99 19.28 -6.56 51.19
N LEU A 100 18.66 -7.71 51.48
CA LEU A 100 18.30 -8.75 50.49
C LEU A 100 16.79 -8.98 50.48
N GLU A 101 16.27 -9.38 49.32
CA GLU A 101 14.87 -9.75 49.10
C GLU A 101 14.77 -11.13 48.42
N VAL A 102 13.60 -11.79 48.57
CA VAL A 102 13.33 -13.09 48.01
C VAL A 102 12.46 -12.99 46.80
N GLU A 103 12.82 -13.69 45.73
CA GLU A 103 12.06 -13.84 44.48
C GLU A 103 11.78 -15.31 44.25
N ALA A 104 10.57 -15.62 43.75
CA ALA A 104 10.20 -16.97 43.36
C ALA A 104 10.76 -17.29 41.97
N SER A 105 11.32 -18.49 41.78
CA SER A 105 11.83 -18.99 40.51
C SER A 105 11.29 -20.40 40.28
N ASP A 106 11.30 -20.90 39.05
CA ASP A 106 10.83 -22.24 38.66
C ASP A 106 11.59 -23.38 39.40
N GLN A 107 12.73 -23.10 40.07
CA GLN A 107 13.53 -24.08 40.78
C GLN A 107 13.54 -23.85 42.29
N GLY A 108 12.70 -22.94 42.83
CA GLY A 108 12.65 -22.62 44.26
C GLY A 108 12.74 -21.11 44.55
N LEU A 109 13.24 -20.71 45.71
CA LEU A 109 13.34 -19.30 46.11
C LEU A 109 14.78 -18.81 45.92
N VAL A 110 14.93 -17.61 45.29
CA VAL A 110 16.24 -17.01 44.97
C VAL A 110 16.41 -15.67 45.71
N LEU A 111 17.60 -15.42 46.28
CA LEU A 111 17.92 -14.18 46.98
C LEU A 111 18.59 -13.18 46.05
N ARG A 112 18.12 -11.90 46.11
CA ARG A 112 18.69 -10.76 45.39
C ARG A 112 18.94 -9.56 46.32
N PRO A 113 19.83 -8.63 45.99
CA PRO A 113 19.91 -7.34 46.68
C PRO A 113 18.57 -6.58 46.62
N ALA A 114 18.08 -6.11 47.77
CA ALA A 114 16.84 -5.31 47.83
C ALA A 114 17.06 -3.97 47.16
N ALA A 115 16.14 -3.57 46.31
CA ALA A 115 16.13 -2.24 45.72
C ALA A 115 16.00 -1.20 46.86
N ALA A 116 16.89 -0.20 46.90
CA ALA A 116 16.91 0.83 47.92
C ALA A 116 15.57 1.56 48.02
N LYS A 117 14.80 1.35 49.10
CA LYS A 117 13.62 2.16 49.42
C LYS A 117 14.06 3.55 49.90
N PRO A 118 13.47 4.64 49.36
CA PRO A 118 13.75 5.99 49.88
C PRO A 118 13.26 6.11 51.34
N ALA A 119 14.13 6.56 52.25
CA ALA A 119 13.74 6.89 53.61
C ALA A 119 12.86 8.16 53.66
N PRO A 120 11.93 8.31 54.61
CA PRO A 120 11.08 9.50 54.70
C PRO A 120 11.93 10.72 55.07
N ALA A 121 11.98 11.71 54.20
CA ALA A 121 12.71 12.95 54.38
C ALA A 121 11.94 13.91 55.35
N THR A 122 12.56 14.26 56.45
CA THR A 122 12.20 15.44 57.23
C THR A 122 12.52 16.70 56.44
N VAL A 123 11.54 17.57 56.31
CA VAL A 123 11.60 18.85 55.62
C VAL A 123 12.68 19.74 56.18
N ARG A 124 13.71 20.05 55.38
CA ARG A 124 14.46 21.32 55.46
C ARG A 124 14.61 21.84 54.05
N ALA A 125 14.07 23.06 53.85
CA ALA A 125 14.24 23.80 52.62
C ALA A 125 15.70 24.20 52.49
N ASP A 126 16.32 23.81 51.36
CA ASP A 126 17.29 24.63 50.64
C ASP A 126 17.46 24.10 49.18
N SER A 127 17.51 25.01 48.32
CA SER A 127 17.60 25.10 46.88
C SER A 127 18.39 24.01 46.10
N SER A 128 17.86 23.69 44.95
CA SER A 128 18.50 23.24 43.70
C SER A 128 19.24 21.87 43.71
N ALA A 129 18.46 20.83 43.42
CA ALA A 129 18.96 19.69 42.65
C ALA A 129 17.80 19.17 41.80
N SER A 130 17.89 19.40 40.50
CA SER A 130 16.99 18.89 39.46
C SER A 130 16.87 17.39 39.62
N ALA A 131 15.68 16.90 39.98
CA ALA A 131 15.34 15.49 39.94
C ALA A 131 15.39 15.04 38.48
N SER A 132 16.35 14.21 38.11
CA SER A 132 16.35 13.56 36.80
C SER A 132 15.17 12.61 36.77
N GLU A 133 14.11 13.02 36.06
CA GLU A 133 13.05 12.13 35.60
C GLU A 133 13.70 10.93 34.85
N PRO A 134 13.10 9.73 34.89
CA PRO A 134 13.60 8.62 34.11
C PRO A 134 13.64 9.06 32.62
N ARG A 135 14.84 9.18 32.07
CA ARG A 135 15.05 9.56 30.66
C ARG A 135 14.37 8.52 29.80
N LEU A 136 13.21 8.87 29.26
CA LEU A 136 12.61 8.10 28.17
C LEU A 136 13.66 7.95 27.06
N SER A 137 13.86 6.76 26.55
CA SER A 137 14.79 6.52 25.45
C SER A 137 14.43 7.44 24.27
N LYS A 138 15.40 8.24 23.80
CA LYS A 138 15.20 9.12 22.66
C LYS A 138 14.87 8.28 21.42
N VAL A 139 13.76 8.56 20.74
CA VAL A 139 13.31 7.88 19.51
C VAL A 139 13.28 8.89 18.37
N THR A 140 13.76 8.50 17.20
CA THR A 140 13.60 9.28 15.98
C THR A 140 12.24 8.99 15.38
N VAL A 141 11.40 10.00 15.21
CA VAL A 141 10.06 9.91 14.60
C VAL A 141 10.11 10.56 13.21
N THR A 142 9.34 10.03 12.26
CA THR A 142 9.25 10.58 10.89
C THR A 142 8.90 12.07 10.92
N GLY A 143 9.63 12.86 10.12
CA GLY A 143 9.53 14.34 10.08
C GLY A 143 10.68 15.06 10.76
N SER A 144 11.56 14.34 11.48
CA SER A 144 12.80 14.86 12.05
C SER A 144 13.88 13.78 12.05
N ARG A 145 15.14 14.18 11.92
CA ARG A 145 16.33 13.31 12.10
C ARG A 145 16.94 13.46 13.49
N ILE A 146 16.42 14.39 14.30
CA ILE A 146 16.84 14.58 15.68
C ILE A 146 16.00 13.67 16.57
N ALA A 147 16.66 12.81 17.37
CA ALA A 147 16.00 11.92 18.30
C ALA A 147 15.34 12.70 19.46
N ARG A 148 14.06 12.42 19.75
CA ARG A 148 13.24 13.12 20.75
C ARG A 148 12.71 12.17 21.81
N ALA A 149 12.52 12.68 23.02
CA ALA A 149 11.82 11.95 24.09
C ALA A 149 10.30 11.96 23.93
N GLN A 150 9.74 12.86 23.11
CA GLN A 150 8.31 13.02 22.85
C GLN A 150 8.01 12.72 21.38
N THR A 151 6.94 11.98 21.11
CA THR A 151 6.48 11.63 19.76
C THR A 151 5.74 12.77 19.06
N ASP A 152 5.17 13.72 19.82
CA ASP A 152 4.48 14.89 19.28
C ASP A 152 5.48 15.98 18.90
N GLY A 153 5.39 16.46 17.66
CA GLY A 153 6.24 17.50 17.10
C GLY A 153 5.42 18.63 16.44
N ALA A 154 6.13 19.59 15.87
CA ALA A 154 5.54 20.73 15.14
C ALA A 154 4.63 20.28 13.97
N THR A 155 4.89 19.12 13.40
CA THR A 155 4.09 18.52 12.34
C THR A 155 3.43 17.24 12.85
N PRO A 156 2.11 17.02 12.60
CA PRO A 156 1.40 15.85 13.07
C PRO A 156 1.89 14.56 12.40
N VAL A 157 2.14 13.51 13.19
CA VAL A 157 2.48 12.17 12.74
C VAL A 157 1.44 11.19 13.25
N THR A 158 0.92 10.36 12.35
CA THR A 158 0.06 9.22 12.72
C THR A 158 0.93 7.97 12.80
N VAL A 159 0.88 7.28 13.91
CA VAL A 159 1.59 6.01 14.14
C VAL A 159 0.56 4.88 14.18
N ILE A 160 0.83 3.79 13.48
CA ILE A 160 0.07 2.53 13.51
C ILE A 160 1.04 1.45 13.94
N THR A 161 0.82 0.87 15.11
CA THR A 161 1.65 -0.22 15.64
C THR A 161 1.24 -1.57 15.07
N GLN A 162 2.13 -2.57 15.16
CA GLN A 162 1.80 -3.95 14.80
C GLN A 162 0.58 -4.45 15.58
N GLN A 163 0.50 -4.16 16.89
CA GLN A 163 -0.64 -4.57 17.73
C GLN A 163 -1.96 -3.98 17.24
N GLU A 164 -1.97 -2.70 16.79
CA GLU A 164 -3.16 -2.10 16.19
C GLU A 164 -3.53 -2.74 14.86
N MET A 165 -2.53 -3.11 14.02
CA MET A 165 -2.79 -3.82 12.77
C MET A 165 -3.49 -5.16 13.04
N GLU A 166 -3.00 -5.92 14.01
CA GLU A 166 -3.57 -7.20 14.41
C GLU A 166 -4.96 -7.06 15.05
N ALA A 167 -5.12 -6.12 15.98
CA ALA A 167 -6.38 -5.87 16.68
C ALA A 167 -7.51 -5.44 15.73
N ARG A 168 -7.16 -4.67 14.68
CA ARG A 168 -8.12 -4.21 13.65
C ARG A 168 -8.31 -5.21 12.51
N GLY A 169 -7.56 -6.31 12.51
CA GLY A 169 -7.69 -7.39 11.52
C GLY A 169 -7.20 -7.04 10.11
N TYR A 170 -6.29 -6.07 9.98
CA TYR A 170 -5.72 -5.71 8.68
C TYR A 170 -4.95 -6.88 8.08
N ARG A 171 -5.12 -7.10 6.78
CA ARG A 171 -4.50 -8.22 6.05
C ARG A 171 -3.02 -7.96 5.75
N ASN A 172 -2.69 -6.70 5.43
CA ASN A 172 -1.36 -6.23 5.01
C ASN A 172 -1.17 -4.74 5.32
N VAL A 173 -0.03 -4.19 4.93
CA VAL A 173 0.33 -2.77 5.07
C VAL A 173 -0.65 -1.85 4.32
N TYR A 174 -1.04 -2.24 3.10
CA TYR A 174 -1.95 -1.42 2.29
C TYR A 174 -3.31 -1.24 2.98
N ASP A 175 -3.90 -2.29 3.54
CA ASP A 175 -5.18 -2.20 4.27
C ASP A 175 -5.08 -1.21 5.44
N ALA A 176 -3.99 -1.29 6.22
CA ALA A 176 -3.78 -0.37 7.34
C ALA A 176 -3.69 1.08 6.89
N LEU A 177 -3.01 1.34 5.78
CA LEU A 177 -2.84 2.68 5.21
C LEU A 177 -4.09 3.17 4.46
N ALA A 178 -4.76 2.29 3.71
CA ALA A 178 -5.98 2.61 2.97
C ALA A 178 -7.12 3.05 3.89
N THR A 179 -7.19 2.54 5.13
CA THR A 179 -8.21 2.93 6.12
C THR A 179 -7.89 4.24 6.85
N GLN A 180 -6.69 4.81 6.70
CA GLN A 180 -6.36 6.09 7.33
C GLN A 180 -7.20 7.22 6.76
N THR A 181 -7.58 8.15 7.63
CA THR A 181 -8.54 9.21 7.28
C THR A 181 -7.94 10.21 6.28
N GLN A 182 -6.63 10.45 6.33
CA GLN A 182 -5.90 11.33 5.41
C GLN A 182 -5.77 10.77 3.97
N ASN A 183 -5.98 9.45 3.79
CA ASN A 183 -6.02 8.83 2.47
C ASN A 183 -7.41 9.05 1.85
N THR A 184 -7.67 10.26 1.35
CA THR A 184 -8.96 10.67 0.77
C THR A 184 -9.03 10.54 -0.75
N GLY A 185 -7.91 10.30 -1.41
CA GLY A 185 -7.87 10.11 -2.86
C GLY A 185 -8.21 8.68 -3.26
N MET A 186 -8.92 8.56 -4.39
CA MET A 186 -9.17 7.28 -5.04
C MET A 186 -7.86 6.66 -5.57
N THR A 187 -7.71 5.34 -5.44
CA THR A 187 -6.66 4.56 -6.10
C THR A 187 -7.22 3.24 -6.61
N GLN A 188 -6.72 2.81 -7.76
CA GLN A 188 -6.98 1.48 -8.31
C GLN A 188 -5.72 0.63 -8.13
N GLY A 189 -5.88 -0.58 -7.65
CA GLY A 189 -4.77 -1.50 -7.37
C GLY A 189 -5.17 -2.96 -7.59
N GLU A 190 -4.64 -3.86 -6.80
CA GLU A 190 -4.92 -5.30 -6.90
C GLU A 190 -6.38 -5.68 -6.56
N ASP A 191 -7.15 -4.75 -5.99
CA ASP A 191 -8.58 -4.86 -5.72
C ASP A 191 -9.45 -4.43 -6.92
N TYR A 192 -8.83 -4.09 -8.05
CA TYR A 192 -9.54 -3.75 -9.29
C TYR A 192 -8.79 -4.32 -10.49
N GLY A 193 -9.30 -5.44 -11.01
CA GLY A 193 -8.65 -6.18 -12.10
C GLY A 193 -8.44 -5.39 -13.39
N ASN A 194 -9.28 -4.41 -13.70
CA ASN A 194 -9.19 -3.61 -14.92
C ASN A 194 -8.33 -2.34 -14.74
N THR A 195 -7.15 -2.49 -14.17
CA THR A 195 -6.14 -1.43 -14.06
C THR A 195 -4.88 -1.80 -14.85
N TRP A 196 -4.01 -0.82 -15.10
CA TRP A 196 -2.71 -1.03 -15.73
C TRP A 196 -1.75 -1.87 -14.85
N GLN A 197 -1.93 -1.81 -13.52
CA GLN A 197 -1.11 -2.46 -12.50
C GLN A 197 -1.94 -3.30 -11.51
N PRO A 198 -2.63 -4.36 -11.96
CA PRO A 198 -3.51 -5.15 -11.08
C PRO A 198 -2.77 -5.97 -10.02
N ALA A 199 -1.44 -5.93 -10.04
CA ALA A 199 -0.56 -6.63 -9.12
C ALA A 199 -0.02 -5.73 -8.00
N ALA A 200 -0.37 -4.43 -7.99
CA ALA A 200 0.23 -3.45 -7.09
C ALA A 200 -0.81 -2.54 -6.43
N SER A 201 -0.49 -2.04 -5.26
CA SER A 201 -1.31 -1.13 -4.47
C SER A 201 -0.58 0.16 -4.15
N ALA A 202 -1.23 1.30 -4.37
CA ALA A 202 -0.70 2.64 -4.16
C ALA A 202 -1.55 3.44 -3.16
N LEU A 203 -0.96 4.48 -2.55
CA LEU A 203 -1.65 5.45 -1.71
C LEU A 203 -1.87 6.76 -2.44
N ASN A 204 -2.93 7.48 -2.06
CA ASN A 204 -3.23 8.83 -2.54
C ASN A 204 -3.60 9.75 -1.38
N LEU A 205 -2.58 10.19 -0.63
CA LEU A 205 -2.79 11.08 0.51
C LEU A 205 -3.38 12.40 0.05
N ARG A 206 -4.48 12.81 0.68
CA ARG A 206 -5.22 14.07 0.43
C ARG A 206 -5.75 14.23 -1.02
N GLY A 207 -5.74 13.17 -1.84
CA GLY A 207 -6.17 13.23 -3.23
C GLY A 207 -5.18 13.91 -4.19
N LEU A 208 -3.91 14.08 -3.78
CA LEU A 208 -2.89 14.76 -4.58
C LEU A 208 -2.15 13.86 -5.58
N GLY A 209 -2.54 12.59 -5.69
CA GLY A 209 -1.89 11.60 -6.55
C GLY A 209 -0.87 10.72 -5.82
N PRO A 210 -0.70 9.46 -6.28
CA PRO A 210 0.15 8.48 -5.59
C PRO A 210 1.64 8.82 -5.63
N ASN A 211 2.08 9.61 -6.61
CA ASN A 211 3.46 10.05 -6.80
C ASN A 211 3.88 11.23 -5.92
N HIS A 212 2.95 11.85 -5.19
CA HIS A 212 3.22 12.93 -4.23
C HIS A 212 3.38 12.42 -2.78
N THR A 213 3.23 11.11 -2.57
CA THR A 213 3.44 10.45 -1.28
C THR A 213 4.74 9.64 -1.32
N LEU A 214 5.72 10.07 -0.52
CA LEU A 214 6.99 9.35 -0.40
C LEU A 214 6.84 8.15 0.53
N VAL A 215 7.14 6.94 0.04
CA VAL A 215 7.19 5.72 0.85
C VAL A 215 8.64 5.35 1.17
N LEU A 216 8.90 5.06 2.44
CA LEU A 216 10.20 4.68 2.97
C LEU A 216 10.10 3.37 3.77
N ILE A 217 11.17 2.58 3.75
CA ILE A 217 11.38 1.45 4.66
C ILE A 217 12.61 1.76 5.52
N ASN A 218 12.46 1.77 6.84
CA ASN A 218 13.51 2.16 7.79
C ASN A 218 14.16 3.53 7.43
N GLY A 219 13.33 4.50 6.96
CA GLY A 219 13.79 5.82 6.55
C GLY A 219 14.53 5.88 5.20
N ARG A 220 14.56 4.79 4.41
CA ARG A 220 15.28 4.69 3.14
C ARG A 220 14.34 4.48 1.97
N ARG A 221 14.69 5.07 0.82
CA ARG A 221 13.93 4.90 -0.43
C ARG A 221 14.12 3.48 -0.97
N VAL A 222 13.05 2.91 -1.49
CA VAL A 222 13.03 1.64 -2.21
C VAL A 222 12.81 1.89 -3.70
N ALA A 223 12.89 0.83 -4.53
CA ALA A 223 12.57 0.91 -5.94
C ALA A 223 11.07 1.14 -6.15
N ASP A 224 10.73 2.02 -7.10
CA ASP A 224 9.36 2.20 -7.55
C ASP A 224 8.84 0.92 -8.22
N TYR A 225 7.52 0.74 -8.25
CA TYR A 225 6.91 -0.26 -9.10
C TYR A 225 7.24 0.04 -10.56
N PRO A 226 7.71 -0.95 -11.36
CA PRO A 226 8.33 -0.66 -12.66
C PRO A 226 7.35 -0.24 -13.75
N THR A 227 6.03 -0.46 -13.56
CA THR A 227 4.97 0.04 -14.45
C THR A 227 4.29 1.23 -13.78
N ALA A 228 4.26 2.37 -14.45
CA ALA A 228 3.71 3.60 -13.91
C ALA A 228 2.20 3.51 -13.63
N TYR A 229 1.72 4.11 -12.54
CA TYR A 229 0.30 4.21 -12.18
C TYR A 229 -0.46 4.98 -13.28
N GLY A 230 -1.53 4.37 -13.80
CA GLY A 230 -2.28 4.93 -14.92
C GLY A 230 -1.42 5.11 -16.20
N GLY A 231 -0.28 4.43 -16.31
CA GLY A 231 0.67 4.56 -17.42
C GLY A 231 1.52 5.84 -17.38
N GLN A 232 1.45 6.64 -16.32
CA GLN A 232 2.06 7.96 -16.26
C GLN A 232 3.01 8.17 -15.07
N VAL A 233 2.55 7.95 -13.84
CA VAL A 233 3.25 8.37 -12.63
C VAL A 233 3.89 7.22 -11.86
N ASN A 234 5.12 7.42 -11.38
CA ASN A 234 5.83 6.43 -10.57
C ASN A 234 5.21 6.34 -9.16
N PHE A 235 5.22 5.15 -8.56
CA PHE A 235 4.76 4.90 -7.20
C PHE A 235 5.47 3.70 -6.59
N THR A 236 5.42 3.56 -5.27
CA THR A 236 5.94 2.40 -4.54
C THR A 236 4.83 1.40 -4.27
N ASN A 237 5.03 0.11 -4.59
CA ASN A 237 4.10 -0.95 -4.25
C ASN A 237 4.16 -1.26 -2.76
N LEU A 238 2.99 -1.30 -2.09
CA LEU A 238 2.83 -1.58 -0.65
C LEU A 238 2.45 -3.03 -0.35
N ALA A 239 2.26 -3.85 -1.38
CA ALA A 239 1.71 -5.19 -1.24
C ALA A 239 2.76 -6.25 -0.84
N ASN A 240 4.08 -5.95 -0.96
CA ASN A 240 5.18 -6.91 -0.82
C ASN A 240 6.05 -6.64 0.41
N ILE A 241 5.44 -6.23 1.54
CA ILE A 241 6.16 -5.95 2.78
C ILE A 241 5.67 -6.93 3.84
N PRO A 242 6.53 -7.87 4.33
CA PRO A 242 6.12 -8.89 5.28
C PRO A 242 5.62 -8.26 6.58
N SER A 243 4.35 -8.47 6.89
CA SER A 243 3.69 -7.81 8.03
C SER A 243 4.19 -8.32 9.39
N ALA A 244 4.73 -9.54 9.47
CA ALA A 244 5.27 -10.14 10.69
C ALA A 244 6.47 -9.37 11.30
N VAL A 245 7.25 -8.70 10.45
CA VAL A 245 8.46 -7.97 10.87
C VAL A 245 8.26 -6.47 10.98
N ILE A 246 7.05 -5.97 10.80
CA ILE A 246 6.74 -4.56 11.00
C ILE A 246 6.68 -4.26 12.50
N GLU A 247 7.38 -3.21 12.92
CA GLU A 247 7.26 -2.65 14.28
C GLU A 247 6.11 -1.63 14.32
N ARG A 248 6.13 -0.68 13.36
CA ARG A 248 5.12 0.37 13.22
C ARG A 248 5.16 1.04 11.84
N ILE A 249 4.10 1.72 11.49
CA ILE A 249 4.00 2.58 10.31
C ILE A 249 3.80 4.01 10.78
N GLU A 250 4.59 4.93 10.28
CA GLU A 250 4.53 6.36 10.59
C GLU A 250 4.07 7.13 9.35
N ILE A 251 3.04 7.98 9.49
CA ILE A 251 2.46 8.78 8.41
C ILE A 251 2.58 10.24 8.77
N LEU A 252 3.36 10.98 8.00
CA LEU A 252 3.47 12.42 8.05
C LEU A 252 2.64 13.03 6.92
N SER A 253 1.53 13.70 7.23
CA SER A 253 0.56 14.17 6.24
C SER A 253 0.76 15.62 5.82
N SER A 254 2.01 16.02 5.59
CA SER A 254 2.40 17.37 5.13
C SER A 254 3.70 17.31 4.33
N GLY A 255 4.04 18.39 3.62
CA GLY A 255 5.29 18.50 2.87
C GLY A 255 6.51 18.36 3.77
N ALA A 256 7.43 17.47 3.41
CA ALA A 256 8.63 17.15 4.19
C ALA A 256 9.91 17.06 3.35
N SER A 257 9.95 17.71 2.20
CA SER A 257 11.12 17.66 1.31
C SER A 257 12.39 18.26 1.94
N ALA A 258 12.27 19.16 2.92
CA ALA A 258 13.41 19.67 3.66
C ALA A 258 14.15 18.59 4.49
N VAL A 259 13.50 17.47 4.80
CA VAL A 259 14.08 16.33 5.52
C VAL A 259 14.39 15.17 4.56
N TYR A 260 13.45 14.84 3.65
CA TYR A 260 13.48 13.62 2.84
C TYR A 260 13.73 13.84 1.33
N GLY A 261 13.76 15.10 0.87
CA GLY A 261 13.95 15.46 -0.55
C GLY A 261 12.69 15.29 -1.40
N SER A 262 12.87 14.98 -2.68
CA SER A 262 11.79 14.85 -3.68
C SER A 262 10.66 13.90 -3.24
N ASP A 263 9.47 14.09 -3.79
CA ASP A 263 8.28 13.23 -3.68
C ASP A 263 7.49 13.37 -2.37
N ALA A 264 8.05 14.04 -1.35
CA ALA A 264 7.42 14.30 -0.06
C ALA A 264 6.55 15.60 -0.10
N ILE A 265 5.58 15.69 -1.00
CA ILE A 265 4.69 16.87 -1.16
C ILE A 265 3.41 16.68 -0.35
N ALA A 266 2.67 15.59 -0.59
CA ALA A 266 1.44 15.26 0.15
C ALA A 266 1.76 14.68 1.52
N GLY A 267 2.90 14.01 1.65
CA GLY A 267 3.35 13.41 2.89
C GLY A 267 4.42 12.34 2.72
N VAL A 268 4.75 11.71 3.85
CA VAL A 268 5.70 10.60 3.93
C VAL A 268 5.06 9.45 4.69
N VAL A 269 5.19 8.23 4.17
CA VAL A 269 4.87 6.99 4.86
C VAL A 269 6.18 6.25 5.11
N ASN A 270 6.53 6.05 6.36
CA ASN A 270 7.75 5.34 6.76
C ASN A 270 7.38 4.06 7.50
N ILE A 271 7.75 2.92 6.92
CA ILE A 271 7.49 1.60 7.47
C ILE A 271 8.74 1.20 8.25
N ILE A 272 8.61 1.11 9.56
CA ILE A 272 9.70 0.75 10.47
C ILE A 272 9.62 -0.75 10.73
N LEU A 273 10.69 -1.45 10.40
CA LEU A 273 10.84 -2.88 10.63
C LEU A 273 11.51 -3.14 11.98
N LYS A 274 11.17 -4.26 12.60
CA LYS A 274 11.77 -4.73 13.86
C LYS A 274 13.29 -4.85 13.71
N LYS A 275 14.02 -4.41 14.72
CA LYS A 275 15.47 -4.52 14.79
C LYS A 275 15.93 -5.74 15.58
N LYS A 276 15.07 -6.25 16.45
CA LYS A 276 15.31 -7.41 17.31
C LYS A 276 14.00 -8.18 17.51
N ILE A 277 14.09 -9.51 17.55
CA ILE A 277 13.02 -10.43 17.95
C ILE A 277 13.69 -11.44 18.88
N ASP A 278 13.05 -11.76 20.01
CA ASP A 278 13.48 -12.81 20.91
C ASP A 278 12.48 -13.97 20.82
N GLY A 279 12.98 -15.20 20.62
CA GLY A 279 12.14 -16.38 20.39
C GLY A 279 11.65 -16.52 18.93
N ILE A 280 10.63 -17.33 18.71
CA ILE A 280 10.04 -17.62 17.41
C ILE A 280 8.53 -17.48 17.48
N ASP A 281 7.94 -16.69 16.60
CA ASP A 281 6.50 -16.52 16.44
C ASP A 281 6.01 -17.22 15.19
N LEU A 282 4.97 -18.04 15.31
CA LEU A 282 4.22 -18.65 14.22
C LEU A 282 2.81 -18.10 14.21
N ASN A 283 2.33 -17.62 13.05
CA ASN A 283 0.93 -17.28 12.83
C ASN A 283 0.40 -18.00 11.59
N LEU A 284 -0.71 -18.69 11.76
CA LEU A 284 -1.48 -19.34 10.68
C LEU A 284 -2.81 -18.63 10.57
N ARG A 285 -3.17 -18.20 9.37
CA ARG A 285 -4.43 -17.51 9.09
C ARG A 285 -5.13 -18.16 7.91
N GLY A 286 -6.42 -18.44 8.06
CA GLY A 286 -7.29 -18.87 6.98
C GLY A 286 -8.52 -17.97 6.89
N GLY A 287 -8.97 -17.67 5.68
CA GLY A 287 -10.13 -16.82 5.47
C GLY A 287 -10.93 -17.18 4.23
N THR A 288 -12.21 -16.78 4.21
CA THR A 288 -13.14 -17.00 3.09
C THR A 288 -14.15 -15.85 3.01
N SER A 289 -14.75 -15.67 1.82
CA SER A 289 -15.86 -14.75 1.61
C SER A 289 -17.20 -15.49 1.71
N GLU A 290 -18.19 -14.91 2.43
CA GLU A 290 -19.52 -15.48 2.58
C GLU A 290 -20.24 -15.68 1.23
N ARG A 291 -19.95 -14.85 0.24
CA ARG A 291 -20.58 -14.89 -1.09
C ARG A 291 -19.81 -15.72 -2.13
N GLY A 292 -18.77 -16.42 -1.70
CA GLY A 292 -17.90 -17.23 -2.55
C GLY A 292 -16.68 -16.46 -3.11
N GLY A 293 -15.68 -17.23 -3.55
CA GLY A 293 -14.39 -16.74 -4.00
C GLY A 293 -13.52 -16.14 -2.88
N GLY A 294 -12.29 -15.78 -3.21
CA GLY A 294 -11.38 -15.06 -2.31
C GLY A 294 -10.84 -15.86 -1.12
N ASP A 295 -10.91 -17.18 -1.15
CA ASP A 295 -10.29 -18.04 -0.13
C ASP A 295 -8.82 -17.65 0.03
N ASN A 296 -8.39 -17.48 1.28
CA ASN A 296 -7.06 -16.97 1.58
C ASN A 296 -6.41 -17.79 2.69
N GLN A 297 -5.13 -18.06 2.53
CA GLN A 297 -4.29 -18.74 3.51
C GLN A 297 -3.00 -17.96 3.69
N ARG A 298 -2.59 -17.76 4.92
CA ARG A 298 -1.33 -17.10 5.27
C ARG A 298 -0.60 -17.86 6.35
N LEU A 299 0.69 -18.08 6.15
CA LEU A 299 1.64 -18.53 7.15
C LEU A 299 2.67 -17.45 7.38
N GLN A 300 2.87 -17.06 8.62
CA GLN A 300 3.93 -16.16 9.04
C GLN A 300 4.80 -16.87 10.06
N LEU A 301 6.11 -16.77 9.87
CA LEU A 301 7.12 -17.25 10.80
C LEU A 301 8.13 -16.12 10.99
N SER A 302 8.31 -15.66 12.22
CA SER A 302 9.37 -14.69 12.54
C SER A 302 10.11 -15.15 13.80
N GLY A 303 11.36 -14.79 13.89
CA GLY A 303 12.15 -15.14 15.07
C GLY A 303 13.51 -14.50 15.07
N GLY A 304 14.19 -14.62 16.20
CA GLY A 304 15.51 -14.07 16.38
C GLY A 304 16.08 -14.32 17.77
N GLY A 305 17.24 -13.73 18.01
CA GLY A 305 17.92 -13.82 19.28
C GLY A 305 19.26 -13.08 19.26
N SER A 306 19.91 -13.06 20.43
CA SER A 306 21.23 -12.47 20.64
C SER A 306 22.25 -13.56 21.00
N TRP A 307 23.42 -13.51 20.38
CA TRP A 307 24.54 -14.43 20.58
C TRP A 307 25.84 -13.64 20.81
N GLY A 308 26.16 -13.35 22.07
CA GLY A 308 27.23 -12.42 22.38
C GLY A 308 26.97 -11.03 21.81
N ASP A 309 27.91 -10.55 21.00
CA ASP A 309 27.83 -9.22 20.36
C ASP A 309 27.02 -9.22 19.05
N PHE A 310 26.33 -10.31 18.72
CA PHE A 310 25.56 -10.43 17.50
C PHE A 310 24.06 -10.61 17.77
N ASP A 311 23.24 -9.77 17.17
CA ASP A 311 21.79 -9.92 17.08
C ASP A 311 21.38 -10.38 15.67
N GLY A 312 20.50 -11.37 15.59
CA GLY A 312 19.93 -11.85 14.34
C GLY A 312 18.43 -11.97 14.42
N LEU A 313 17.75 -11.63 13.32
CA LEU A 313 16.33 -11.89 13.17
C LEU A 313 15.98 -12.29 11.74
N PHE A 314 14.86 -12.99 11.60
CA PHE A 314 14.26 -13.33 10.33
C PHE A 314 12.74 -13.22 10.40
N GLY A 315 12.11 -13.09 9.24
CA GLY A 315 10.66 -13.19 9.04
C GLY A 315 10.36 -13.76 7.67
N LEU A 316 9.37 -14.63 7.62
CA LEU A 316 8.83 -15.24 6.41
C LEU A 316 7.32 -15.05 6.40
N GLU A 317 6.76 -14.71 5.25
CA GLU A 317 5.32 -14.64 5.02
C GLU A 317 5.00 -15.35 3.71
N LEU A 318 4.12 -16.35 3.78
CA LEU A 318 3.62 -17.07 2.62
C LEU A 318 2.11 -16.86 2.57
N THR A 319 1.62 -16.31 1.47
CA THR A 319 0.19 -16.04 1.28
C THR A 319 -0.28 -16.66 -0.02
N ARG A 320 -1.44 -17.32 0.02
CA ARG A 320 -2.17 -17.77 -1.15
C ARG A 320 -3.58 -17.23 -1.09
N ARG A 321 -4.02 -16.57 -2.15
CA ARG A 321 -5.35 -15.98 -2.30
C ARG A 321 -5.96 -16.42 -3.61
N GLU A 322 -7.15 -17.03 -3.53
CA GLU A 322 -7.96 -17.33 -4.71
C GLU A 322 -8.69 -16.08 -5.20
N PRO A 323 -9.03 -15.99 -6.52
CA PRO A 323 -9.73 -14.84 -7.05
C PRO A 323 -11.17 -14.76 -6.57
N ILE A 324 -11.74 -13.54 -6.62
CA ILE A 324 -13.18 -13.32 -6.60
C ILE A 324 -13.58 -12.96 -8.04
N TRP A 325 -14.51 -13.69 -8.61
CA TRP A 325 -15.05 -13.43 -9.92
C TRP A 325 -16.34 -12.59 -9.85
N ALA A 326 -16.70 -11.92 -10.94
CA ALA A 326 -17.91 -11.11 -10.96
C ALA A 326 -19.18 -11.96 -10.79
N ASP A 327 -19.21 -13.18 -11.29
CA ASP A 327 -20.32 -14.13 -11.15
C ASP A 327 -20.48 -14.66 -9.70
N ASP A 328 -19.47 -14.52 -8.83
CA ASP A 328 -19.62 -14.76 -7.39
C ASP A 328 -20.54 -13.70 -6.71
N ARG A 329 -20.96 -12.65 -7.43
CA ARG A 329 -21.71 -11.50 -6.89
C ARG A 329 -23.04 -11.35 -7.63
N GLY A 330 -24.14 -11.68 -6.95
CA GLY A 330 -25.46 -11.72 -7.55
C GLY A 330 -25.97 -10.38 -8.13
N PHE A 331 -25.38 -9.24 -7.80
CA PHE A 331 -25.68 -7.96 -8.43
C PHE A 331 -24.91 -7.74 -9.76
N MET A 332 -24.01 -8.64 -10.11
CA MET A 332 -23.24 -8.65 -11.35
C MET A 332 -23.53 -9.92 -12.20
N ASP A 333 -24.66 -10.58 -11.95
CA ASP A 333 -25.05 -11.80 -12.63
C ASP A 333 -25.35 -11.62 -14.14
N SER A 334 -25.51 -10.37 -14.57
CA SER A 334 -25.65 -10.00 -15.96
C SER A 334 -24.89 -8.72 -16.29
N SER A 335 -24.42 -8.60 -17.52
CA SER A 335 -23.74 -7.43 -18.07
C SER A 335 -24.51 -6.86 -19.26
N PRO A 336 -24.20 -5.64 -19.76
CA PRO A 336 -24.78 -5.17 -21.01
C PRO A 336 -24.55 -6.18 -22.15
N ALA A 337 -25.57 -6.42 -22.95
CA ALA A 337 -25.50 -7.39 -24.05
C ALA A 337 -24.46 -6.97 -25.11
N VAL A 338 -23.58 -7.89 -25.47
CA VAL A 338 -22.51 -7.71 -26.45
C VAL A 338 -22.54 -8.79 -27.51
N ASP A 339 -21.93 -8.51 -28.67
CA ASP A 339 -21.88 -9.46 -29.76
C ASP A 339 -21.10 -10.73 -29.41
N VAL A 340 -21.69 -11.88 -29.71
CA VAL A 340 -21.06 -13.20 -29.71
C VAL A 340 -20.48 -13.51 -31.08
N GLY A 341 -21.30 -13.35 -32.14
CA GLY A 341 -20.87 -13.64 -33.50
C GLY A 341 -21.77 -13.01 -34.55
N TYR A 342 -21.15 -12.53 -35.60
CA TYR A 342 -21.84 -12.04 -36.79
C TYR A 342 -20.90 -12.01 -38.00
N ARG A 343 -21.54 -12.08 -39.19
CA ARG A 343 -20.97 -11.69 -40.45
C ARG A 343 -21.77 -10.47 -40.93
N ARG A 344 -21.13 -9.34 -41.24
CA ARG A 344 -21.81 -8.09 -41.66
C ARG A 344 -21.36 -7.69 -43.04
N ASN A 345 -22.31 -7.49 -43.93
CA ASN A 345 -22.09 -6.80 -45.19
C ASN A 345 -22.03 -5.30 -44.93
N LEU A 346 -20.93 -4.66 -45.26
CA LEU A 346 -20.68 -3.24 -44.92
C LEU A 346 -21.36 -2.30 -45.90
N ASP A 347 -21.63 -2.73 -47.15
CA ASP A 347 -22.33 -1.92 -48.18
C ASP A 347 -23.82 -1.76 -47.84
N THR A 348 -24.45 -2.80 -47.32
CA THR A 348 -25.88 -2.82 -46.99
C THR A 348 -26.19 -2.69 -45.51
N GLY A 349 -25.16 -2.80 -44.64
CA GLY A 349 -25.32 -2.81 -43.20
C GLY A 349 -25.95 -4.11 -42.62
N ARG A 350 -26.32 -5.09 -43.46
CA ARG A 350 -27.04 -6.30 -43.04
C ARG A 350 -26.14 -7.32 -42.39
N TYR A 351 -26.66 -8.00 -41.34
CA TYR A 351 -26.08 -9.18 -40.77
C TYR A 351 -26.43 -10.44 -41.55
N LEU A 352 -25.43 -11.28 -41.85
CA LEU A 352 -25.54 -12.46 -42.73
C LEU A 352 -25.44 -13.79 -41.95
N GLY A 353 -25.23 -13.73 -40.62
CA GLY A 353 -25.01 -14.91 -39.79
C GLY A 353 -26.30 -15.70 -39.51
N PRO A 354 -26.16 -16.90 -38.96
CA PRO A 354 -27.28 -17.77 -38.59
C PRO A 354 -27.98 -17.34 -37.29
N GLY A 355 -27.53 -16.27 -36.67
CA GLY A 355 -27.98 -15.86 -35.32
C GLY A 355 -27.49 -16.79 -34.20
N CYS A 356 -28.17 -16.81 -33.06
CA CYS A 356 -27.75 -17.54 -31.89
C CYS A 356 -27.87 -19.07 -32.00
N GLY A 357 -28.61 -19.58 -32.95
CA GLY A 357 -28.72 -21.04 -33.19
C GLY A 357 -27.39 -21.73 -33.40
N ALA A 358 -26.41 -21.04 -33.96
CA ALA A 358 -25.06 -21.53 -34.20
C ALA A 358 -24.19 -21.69 -32.91
N TYR A 359 -24.55 -20.97 -31.85
CA TYR A 359 -23.70 -20.83 -30.65
C TYR A 359 -24.31 -21.49 -29.40
N GLN A 360 -25.26 -22.40 -29.56
CA GLN A 360 -25.82 -23.16 -28.44
C GLN A 360 -24.74 -23.92 -27.68
N GLY A 361 -24.85 -23.94 -26.35
CA GLY A 361 -23.86 -24.57 -25.46
C GLY A 361 -22.67 -23.66 -25.12
N THR A 362 -22.72 -22.38 -25.47
CA THR A 362 -21.73 -21.35 -25.09
C THR A 362 -22.35 -20.29 -24.20
N PHE A 363 -21.53 -19.57 -23.41
CA PHE A 363 -21.95 -18.51 -22.48
C PHE A 363 -23.10 -18.96 -21.56
N GLY A 364 -23.06 -20.19 -21.02
CA GLY A 364 -24.14 -20.75 -20.20
C GLY A 364 -25.52 -20.76 -20.87
N ASN A 365 -25.61 -20.67 -22.22
CA ASN A 365 -26.83 -20.42 -23.02
C ASN A 365 -27.54 -19.09 -22.78
N HIS A 366 -26.85 -18.11 -22.19
CA HIS A 366 -27.33 -16.71 -22.07
C HIS A 366 -27.19 -15.97 -23.44
N LEU A 367 -27.92 -16.46 -24.43
CA LEU A 367 -27.83 -15.97 -25.81
C LEU A 367 -29.10 -15.23 -26.22
N GLY A 368 -28.93 -14.05 -26.82
CA GLY A 368 -30.01 -13.22 -27.37
C GLY A 368 -29.65 -12.65 -28.75
N GLY A 369 -30.53 -11.89 -29.34
CA GLY A 369 -30.29 -11.21 -30.61
C GLY A 369 -31.23 -11.66 -31.73
N SER A 370 -31.20 -10.97 -32.87
CA SER A 370 -32.04 -11.20 -34.02
C SER A 370 -31.34 -10.83 -35.33
N GLY A 371 -31.94 -11.19 -36.48
CA GLY A 371 -31.49 -10.73 -37.79
C GLY A 371 -30.06 -11.14 -38.17
N GLY A 372 -29.61 -12.34 -37.79
CA GLY A 372 -28.26 -12.86 -38.11
C GLY A 372 -27.15 -12.37 -37.18
N ARG A 373 -27.51 -11.69 -36.07
CA ARG A 373 -26.63 -11.25 -35.02
C ARG A 373 -26.93 -12.03 -33.74
N CYS A 374 -25.90 -12.52 -33.03
CA CYS A 374 -26.03 -13.13 -31.74
C CYS A 374 -25.31 -12.31 -30.66
N THR A 375 -25.94 -12.15 -29.50
CA THR A 375 -25.42 -11.41 -28.34
C THR A 375 -25.45 -12.26 -27.07
N THR A 376 -24.70 -11.85 -26.08
CA THR A 376 -24.71 -12.43 -24.71
C THR A 376 -24.60 -11.33 -23.68
N ASP A 377 -25.16 -11.55 -22.51
CA ASP A 377 -25.00 -10.69 -21.33
C ASP A 377 -23.98 -11.25 -20.29
N GLN A 378 -23.18 -12.27 -20.68
CA GLN A 378 -22.22 -12.96 -19.83
C GLN A 378 -20.74 -12.60 -20.08
N MET A 379 -20.45 -11.56 -20.88
CA MET A 379 -19.07 -11.24 -21.26
C MET A 379 -18.16 -10.86 -20.10
N TYR A 380 -18.66 -10.07 -19.15
CA TYR A 380 -17.85 -9.56 -18.05
C TYR A 380 -17.91 -10.46 -16.83
N ASN A 381 -19.08 -10.95 -16.46
CA ASN A 381 -19.27 -11.79 -15.28
C ASN A 381 -18.46 -13.09 -15.32
N ASP A 382 -18.36 -13.75 -16.48
CA ASP A 382 -17.59 -14.99 -16.64
C ASP A 382 -16.07 -14.78 -16.55
N TYR A 383 -15.57 -13.58 -16.89
CA TYR A 383 -14.15 -13.34 -17.04
C TYR A 383 -13.57 -12.27 -16.09
N TRP A 384 -14.40 -11.44 -15.46
CA TRP A 384 -13.91 -10.32 -14.67
C TRP A 384 -13.52 -10.74 -13.24
N THR A 385 -12.26 -10.52 -12.88
CA THR A 385 -11.80 -10.68 -11.50
C THR A 385 -12.00 -9.38 -10.73
N LEU A 386 -12.77 -9.44 -9.64
CA LEU A 386 -12.94 -8.36 -8.67
C LEU A 386 -11.74 -8.28 -7.72
N GLN A 387 -11.18 -9.43 -7.38
CA GLN A 387 -9.94 -9.57 -6.63
C GLN A 387 -9.03 -10.53 -7.39
N THR A 388 -7.77 -10.15 -7.58
CA THR A 388 -6.78 -10.96 -8.30
C THR A 388 -6.40 -12.22 -7.52
N GLN A 389 -6.11 -13.31 -8.23
CA GLN A 389 -5.41 -14.45 -7.64
C GLN A 389 -3.97 -14.06 -7.33
N LYS A 390 -3.48 -14.40 -6.14
CA LYS A 390 -2.11 -14.08 -5.72
C LYS A 390 -1.50 -15.21 -4.90
N GLU A 391 -0.26 -15.57 -5.22
CA GLU A 391 0.64 -16.35 -4.38
C GLU A 391 1.87 -15.49 -4.10
N ASN A 392 2.20 -15.32 -2.83
CA ASN A 392 3.22 -14.38 -2.39
C ASN A 392 4.15 -15.06 -1.38
N TYR A 393 5.44 -14.83 -1.55
CA TYR A 393 6.53 -15.40 -0.76
C TYR A 393 7.46 -14.26 -0.36
N ASP A 394 7.31 -13.75 0.86
CA ASP A 394 8.12 -12.64 1.36
C ASP A 394 9.05 -13.10 2.47
N GLY A 395 10.27 -12.60 2.44
CA GLY A 395 11.28 -12.85 3.44
C GLY A 395 12.01 -11.58 3.87
N TYR A 396 12.36 -11.51 5.14
CA TYR A 396 13.21 -10.46 5.69
C TYR A 396 14.23 -11.09 6.66
N THR A 397 15.45 -10.58 6.63
CA THR A 397 16.46 -10.92 7.62
C THR A 397 17.31 -9.71 7.95
N ARG A 398 17.73 -9.62 9.21
CA ARG A 398 18.68 -8.62 9.69
C ARG A 398 19.70 -9.28 10.60
N GLY A 399 20.98 -8.95 10.38
CA GLY A 399 22.07 -9.23 11.28
C GLY A 399 22.65 -7.91 11.80
N THR A 400 22.93 -7.82 13.09
CA THR A 400 23.57 -6.66 13.72
C THR A 400 24.73 -7.15 14.58
N TRP A 401 25.92 -6.65 14.30
CA TRP A 401 27.12 -6.90 15.10
C TRP A 401 27.46 -5.63 15.90
N HIS A 402 27.48 -5.75 17.21
CA HIS A 402 27.87 -4.72 18.16
C HIS A 402 29.37 -4.82 18.40
N PHE A 403 30.17 -3.98 17.76
CA PHE A 403 31.63 -3.99 17.90
C PHE A 403 32.14 -3.11 19.05
N SER A 404 31.28 -2.29 19.64
CA SER A 404 31.47 -1.50 20.85
C SER A 404 30.12 -1.26 21.54
N ASP A 405 30.11 -0.65 22.72
CA ASP A 405 28.90 -0.35 23.50
C ASP A 405 27.91 0.55 22.74
N SER A 406 28.39 1.39 21.82
CA SER A 406 27.58 2.29 20.97
C SER A 406 27.64 1.95 19.48
N GLY A 407 28.67 1.20 19.08
CA GLY A 407 28.99 0.91 17.68
C GLY A 407 28.32 -0.37 17.17
N GLN A 408 27.67 -0.28 16.03
CA GLN A 408 27.03 -1.42 15.37
C GLN A 408 27.25 -1.40 13.85
N LEU A 409 27.51 -2.59 13.32
CA LEU A 409 27.44 -2.89 11.88
C LEU A 409 26.21 -3.77 11.64
N TYR A 410 25.32 -3.38 10.72
CA TYR A 410 24.14 -4.16 10.41
C TYR A 410 23.94 -4.38 8.91
N ALA A 411 23.30 -5.48 8.59
CA ALA A 411 22.87 -5.81 7.23
C ALA A 411 21.42 -6.25 7.23
N ASP A 412 20.61 -5.66 6.33
CA ASP A 412 19.22 -6.02 6.11
C ASP A 412 19.08 -6.60 4.70
N LEU A 413 18.25 -7.63 4.56
CA LEU A 413 17.80 -8.14 3.27
C LEU A 413 16.30 -8.43 3.33
N MET A 414 15.54 -7.79 2.46
CA MET A 414 14.14 -8.09 2.19
C MET A 414 14.02 -8.65 0.77
N TYR A 415 13.25 -9.70 0.59
CA TYR A 415 12.99 -10.35 -0.70
C TYR A 415 11.53 -10.72 -0.82
N GLY A 416 10.92 -10.44 -1.98
CA GLY A 416 9.55 -10.81 -2.32
C GLY A 416 9.47 -11.48 -3.69
N LEU A 417 8.63 -12.51 -3.79
CA LEU A 417 8.28 -13.19 -5.04
C LEU A 417 6.76 -13.35 -5.09
N ASP A 418 6.13 -12.75 -6.11
CA ASP A 418 4.69 -12.83 -6.35
C ASP A 418 4.36 -13.54 -7.66
N HIS A 419 3.34 -14.37 -7.62
CA HIS A 419 2.65 -14.88 -8.79
C HIS A 419 1.20 -14.40 -8.77
N ILE A 420 0.83 -13.55 -9.74
CA ILE A 420 -0.49 -12.94 -9.81
C ILE A 420 -1.16 -13.34 -11.11
N GLN A 421 -2.47 -13.55 -11.06
CA GLN A 421 -3.29 -13.80 -12.24
C GLN A 421 -4.52 -12.89 -12.21
N ASN A 422 -4.87 -12.38 -13.38
CA ASN A 422 -5.97 -11.46 -13.56
C ASN A 422 -6.65 -11.68 -14.91
N ASN A 423 -7.94 -11.38 -14.97
CA ASN A 423 -8.72 -11.38 -16.21
C ASN A 423 -9.80 -10.29 -16.14
N THR A 424 -10.17 -9.72 -17.28
CA THR A 424 -11.20 -8.67 -17.36
C THR A 424 -12.19 -8.87 -18.51
N ARG A 425 -11.91 -9.78 -19.44
CA ARG A 425 -12.79 -10.03 -20.60
C ARG A 425 -12.41 -11.27 -21.37
N GLY A 426 -13.39 -11.90 -22.01
CA GLY A 426 -13.15 -13.00 -22.92
C GLY A 426 -12.44 -12.57 -24.22
N PRO A 427 -11.74 -13.50 -24.88
CA PRO A 427 -11.05 -13.23 -26.13
C PRO A 427 -12.04 -13.02 -27.30
N THR A 428 -11.62 -12.27 -28.32
CA THR A 428 -12.42 -11.98 -29.53
C THR A 428 -11.58 -12.15 -30.79
N PHE A 429 -12.25 -12.31 -31.91
CA PHE A 429 -11.72 -12.16 -33.27
C PHE A 429 -12.58 -11.16 -34.02
N THR A 430 -11.97 -10.21 -34.71
CA THR A 430 -12.61 -9.30 -35.67
C THR A 430 -11.77 -9.32 -36.92
N SER A 431 -12.36 -9.60 -38.08
CA SER A 431 -11.66 -9.53 -39.36
C SER A 431 -11.27 -8.07 -39.69
N PRO A 432 -10.26 -7.83 -40.55
CA PRO A 432 -10.23 -6.59 -41.29
C PRO A 432 -11.53 -6.45 -42.14
N ASP A 433 -11.82 -5.28 -42.67
CA ASP A 433 -12.78 -5.13 -43.73
C ASP A 433 -12.19 -5.77 -44.96
N PHE A 434 -12.89 -6.72 -45.55
CA PHE A 434 -12.38 -7.52 -46.67
C PHE A 434 -13.43 -7.78 -47.71
N ILE A 435 -12.98 -7.96 -48.94
CA ILE A 435 -13.84 -8.43 -50.05
C ILE A 435 -13.92 -9.93 -49.99
N ASN A 436 -15.11 -10.45 -49.81
CA ASN A 436 -15.41 -11.88 -49.84
C ASN A 436 -15.51 -12.34 -51.27
N ALA A 437 -14.49 -13.07 -51.76
CA ALA A 437 -14.46 -13.56 -53.12
C ALA A 437 -15.64 -14.50 -53.50
N ASN A 438 -16.28 -15.15 -52.53
CA ASN A 438 -17.43 -16.01 -52.75
C ASN A 438 -18.74 -15.23 -53.01
N THR A 439 -18.85 -13.99 -52.53
CA THR A 439 -20.06 -13.14 -52.57
C THR A 439 -19.88 -11.84 -53.34
N GLY A 440 -18.63 -11.38 -53.49
CA GLY A 440 -18.28 -10.06 -54.04
C GLY A 440 -18.56 -8.89 -53.13
N ASN A 441 -19.01 -9.12 -51.89
CA ASN A 441 -19.38 -8.07 -50.93
C ASN A 441 -18.18 -7.62 -50.09
N LEU A 442 -18.21 -6.38 -49.61
CA LEU A 442 -17.35 -5.90 -48.55
C LEU A 442 -17.95 -6.36 -47.22
N GLU A 443 -17.19 -7.18 -46.49
CA GLU A 443 -17.66 -7.83 -45.25
C GLU A 443 -16.73 -7.59 -44.06
N ARG A 444 -17.31 -7.64 -42.82
CA ARG A 444 -16.62 -7.71 -41.54
C ARG A 444 -17.21 -8.87 -40.74
N TRP A 445 -16.29 -9.71 -40.22
CA TRP A 445 -16.65 -10.86 -39.42
C TRP A 445 -16.19 -10.66 -37.97
N PHE A 446 -17.03 -11.08 -37.01
CA PHE A 446 -16.78 -10.98 -35.61
C PHE A 446 -17.11 -12.26 -34.89
N ARG A 447 -16.27 -12.64 -33.92
CA ARG A 447 -16.48 -13.78 -33.03
C ARG A 447 -15.93 -13.48 -31.63
N ARG A 448 -16.73 -13.72 -30.59
CA ARG A 448 -16.35 -13.76 -29.18
C ARG A 448 -16.33 -15.21 -28.71
N PHE A 449 -15.34 -15.59 -27.89
CA PHE A 449 -15.17 -16.97 -27.42
C PHE A 449 -15.58 -17.07 -25.96
N SER A 450 -16.36 -18.11 -25.65
CA SER A 450 -16.84 -18.41 -24.31
C SER A 450 -15.82 -19.22 -23.50
N GLU A 451 -16.08 -19.36 -22.21
CA GLU A 451 -15.19 -20.15 -21.34
C GLU A 451 -15.18 -21.65 -21.72
N GLU A 452 -16.31 -22.20 -22.20
CA GLU A 452 -16.40 -23.58 -22.65
C GLU A 452 -15.48 -23.81 -23.86
N GLU A 453 -15.44 -22.86 -24.80
CA GLU A 453 -14.60 -22.94 -26.00
C GLU A 453 -13.11 -22.83 -25.70
N ILE A 454 -12.73 -22.01 -24.75
CA ILE A 454 -11.31 -21.76 -24.42
C ILE A 454 -10.74 -22.77 -23.41
N GLY A 455 -11.57 -23.65 -22.83
CA GLY A 455 -11.19 -24.63 -21.81
C GLY A 455 -11.09 -24.03 -20.41
N GLY A 456 -12.06 -23.16 -20.04
CA GLY A 456 -12.24 -22.52 -18.76
C GLY A 456 -11.72 -21.07 -18.72
N ARG A 457 -12.37 -20.22 -17.90
CA ARG A 457 -12.11 -18.77 -17.78
C ARG A 457 -10.64 -18.41 -17.48
N THR A 458 -9.94 -19.20 -16.68
CA THR A 458 -8.53 -19.00 -16.34
C THR A 458 -7.56 -19.20 -17.51
N SER A 459 -8.04 -19.81 -18.60
CA SER A 459 -7.25 -20.04 -19.83
C SER A 459 -6.82 -18.76 -20.52
N ASN A 460 -7.55 -17.64 -20.30
CA ASN A 460 -7.25 -16.32 -20.86
C ASN A 460 -6.58 -15.36 -19.85
N ASN A 461 -6.24 -15.82 -18.64
CA ASN A 461 -5.63 -14.97 -17.64
C ASN A 461 -4.29 -14.39 -18.09
N SER A 462 -4.12 -13.10 -17.86
CA SER A 462 -2.81 -12.47 -17.80
C SER A 462 -2.13 -12.89 -16.51
N LYS A 463 -0.82 -13.12 -16.56
CA LYS A 463 -0.01 -13.57 -15.43
C LYS A 463 1.15 -12.62 -15.20
N TRP A 464 1.41 -12.32 -13.94
CA TRP A 464 2.59 -11.58 -13.51
C TRP A 464 3.46 -12.48 -12.63
N ARG A 465 4.74 -12.45 -12.88
CA ARG A 465 5.76 -12.94 -11.97
C ARG A 465 6.60 -11.75 -11.56
N GLU A 466 6.52 -11.39 -10.29
CA GLU A 466 7.20 -10.23 -9.74
C GLU A 466 8.26 -10.67 -8.74
N THR A 467 9.40 -10.01 -8.78
CA THR A 467 10.46 -10.18 -7.81
C THR A 467 10.89 -8.81 -7.32
N SER A 468 10.97 -8.65 -6.01
CA SER A 468 11.51 -7.46 -5.37
C SER A 468 12.57 -7.84 -4.37
N TRP A 469 13.62 -7.04 -4.25
CA TRP A 469 14.57 -7.19 -3.17
C TRP A 469 15.14 -5.83 -2.75
N THR A 470 15.44 -5.71 -1.46
CA THR A 470 16.07 -4.52 -0.88
C THR A 470 17.12 -4.98 0.09
N GLY A 471 18.38 -4.57 -0.16
CA GLY A 471 19.51 -4.83 0.71
C GLY A 471 20.07 -3.53 1.26
N THR A 472 20.35 -3.50 2.56
CA THR A 472 21.00 -2.37 3.25
C THR A 472 22.20 -2.87 4.03
N LEU A 473 23.30 -2.16 3.92
CA LEU A 473 24.47 -2.29 4.80
C LEU A 473 24.65 -0.95 5.52
N GLY A 474 24.74 -0.97 6.85
CA GLY A 474 24.89 0.25 7.64
C GLY A 474 25.84 0.10 8.82
N LEU A 475 26.54 1.19 9.10
CA LEU A 475 27.43 1.36 10.23
C LEU A 475 26.96 2.56 11.03
N SER A 476 26.76 2.42 12.33
CA SER A 476 26.47 3.54 13.21
C SER A 476 27.27 3.44 14.51
N ASP A 477 27.70 4.58 15.00
CA ASP A 477 28.44 4.68 16.28
C ASP A 477 28.32 6.09 16.86
N GLN A 478 28.82 6.25 18.08
CA GLN A 478 29.04 7.56 18.72
C GLN A 478 30.47 8.03 18.45
N LEU A 479 30.68 9.33 18.37
CA LEU A 479 32.01 9.96 18.23
C LEU A 479 32.64 10.12 19.61
N GLY A 480 33.20 9.02 20.17
CA GLY A 480 33.70 8.98 21.53
C GLY A 480 32.64 9.44 22.53
N ASP A 481 33.06 10.19 23.56
CA ASP A 481 32.18 10.70 24.63
C ASP A 481 31.52 12.04 24.27
N SER A 482 31.54 12.45 22.99
CA SER A 482 31.08 13.77 22.57
C SER A 482 29.55 13.96 22.55
N GLY A 483 28.76 12.88 22.73
CA GLY A 483 27.31 12.89 22.57
C GLY A 483 26.83 12.96 21.10
N TRP A 484 27.76 13.01 20.12
CA TRP A 484 27.47 12.95 18.70
C TRP A 484 27.43 11.52 18.22
N SER A 485 26.43 11.23 17.40
CA SER A 485 26.29 9.93 16.72
C SER A 485 26.31 10.12 15.20
N TYR A 486 26.78 9.09 14.50
CA TYR A 486 26.77 9.07 13.05
C TYR A 486 26.24 7.74 12.51
N GLU A 487 25.70 7.78 11.30
CA GLU A 487 25.31 6.60 10.53
C GLU A 487 25.79 6.73 9.09
N LEU A 488 26.43 5.68 8.58
CA LEU A 488 26.76 5.48 7.17
C LEU A 488 25.96 4.30 6.67
N ALA A 489 25.27 4.45 5.54
CA ALA A 489 24.49 3.36 4.97
C ALA A 489 24.52 3.34 3.45
N ALA A 490 24.60 2.14 2.88
CA ALA A 490 24.41 1.83 1.49
C ALA A 490 23.16 0.97 1.32
N ASN A 491 22.26 1.39 0.44
CA ASN A 491 21.01 0.69 0.15
C ASN A 491 20.89 0.44 -1.35
N ARG A 492 20.43 -0.75 -1.71
CA ARG A 492 20.04 -1.07 -3.08
C ARG A 492 18.72 -1.82 -3.05
N SER A 493 17.78 -1.34 -3.86
CA SER A 493 16.47 -1.94 -4.07
C SER A 493 16.21 -2.15 -5.54
N GLU A 494 15.60 -3.27 -5.90
CA GLU A 494 15.24 -3.62 -7.27
C GLU A 494 13.85 -4.25 -7.28
N TYR A 495 13.04 -3.85 -8.26
CA TYR A 495 11.76 -4.45 -8.56
C TYR A 495 11.74 -4.89 -10.02
N ARG A 496 11.35 -6.15 -10.27
CA ARG A 496 11.20 -6.71 -11.61
C ARG A 496 9.84 -7.37 -11.74
N SER A 497 9.10 -7.01 -12.79
CA SER A 497 7.82 -7.60 -13.15
C SER A 497 7.92 -8.22 -14.54
N VAL A 498 7.48 -9.45 -14.68
CA VAL A 498 7.35 -10.15 -15.97
C VAL A 498 5.88 -10.44 -16.17
N ARG A 499 5.23 -9.68 -17.06
CA ARG A 499 3.86 -9.90 -17.48
C ARG A 499 3.82 -10.86 -18.65
N SER A 500 2.97 -11.87 -18.57
CA SER A 500 2.67 -12.80 -19.66
C SER A 500 1.19 -12.75 -19.97
N THR A 501 0.84 -12.26 -21.14
CA THR A 501 -0.53 -12.18 -21.64
C THR A 501 -0.71 -13.17 -22.78
N ARG A 502 -1.84 -13.85 -22.79
CA ARG A 502 -2.16 -14.80 -23.86
C ARG A 502 -2.74 -14.06 -25.05
N TYR A 503 -1.97 -14.00 -26.10
CA TYR A 503 -2.40 -13.49 -27.39
C TYR A 503 -2.57 -14.61 -28.40
N ARG A 504 -3.22 -14.29 -29.50
CA ARG A 504 -3.42 -15.18 -30.65
C ARG A 504 -2.44 -14.79 -31.75
N PRO A 505 -1.71 -15.73 -32.37
CA PRO A 505 -0.92 -15.41 -33.57
C PRO A 505 -1.83 -14.88 -34.66
N LEU A 506 -1.50 -13.72 -35.22
CA LEU A 506 -2.32 -13.05 -36.26
C LEU A 506 -2.58 -13.96 -37.44
N SER A 507 -1.53 -14.57 -38.00
CA SER A 507 -1.63 -15.48 -39.14
C SER A 507 -2.55 -16.67 -38.84
N THR A 508 -2.30 -17.34 -37.71
CA THR A 508 -3.03 -18.56 -37.33
C THR A 508 -4.54 -18.35 -37.21
N ILE A 509 -4.98 -17.31 -36.47
CA ILE A 509 -6.41 -17.06 -36.25
C ILE A 509 -7.09 -16.48 -37.50
N ARG A 510 -6.39 -15.60 -38.23
CA ARG A 510 -6.88 -15.01 -39.48
C ARG A 510 -7.07 -16.11 -40.51
N ASP A 511 -6.04 -16.92 -40.77
CA ASP A 511 -6.05 -17.95 -41.80
C ASP A 511 -7.04 -19.09 -41.50
N PHE A 512 -7.30 -19.33 -40.18
CA PHE A 512 -8.36 -20.25 -39.78
C PHE A 512 -9.74 -19.76 -40.19
N TYR A 513 -10.06 -18.46 -39.98
CA TYR A 513 -11.40 -17.94 -40.28
C TYR A 513 -11.56 -17.46 -41.74
N LEU A 514 -10.52 -16.83 -42.30
CA LEU A 514 -10.62 -16.17 -43.61
C LEU A 514 -9.92 -16.94 -44.74
N GLY A 515 -9.03 -17.89 -44.39
CA GLY A 515 -8.16 -18.52 -45.36
C GLY A 515 -7.00 -17.61 -45.80
N PRO A 516 -6.21 -18.04 -46.81
CA PRO A 516 -5.10 -17.22 -47.32
C PRO A 516 -5.65 -15.98 -48.05
N GLN A 517 -4.92 -14.88 -48.00
CA GLN A 517 -5.25 -13.69 -48.76
C GLN A 517 -4.98 -13.92 -50.24
N LEU A 518 -6.02 -13.72 -51.08
CA LEU A 518 -5.99 -13.95 -52.54
C LEU A 518 -5.46 -12.73 -53.32
N GLY A 519 -5.51 -11.54 -52.67
CA GLY A 519 -5.10 -10.29 -53.33
C GLY A 519 -5.61 -9.07 -52.57
N THR A 520 -5.68 -7.93 -53.27
CA THR A 520 -6.25 -6.66 -52.77
C THR A 520 -7.13 -6.06 -53.90
N GLN A 521 -8.32 -5.61 -53.55
CA GLN A 521 -9.23 -4.95 -54.43
C GLN A 521 -9.84 -3.72 -53.71
N ASP A 522 -9.86 -2.55 -54.37
CA ASP A 522 -10.38 -1.29 -53.84
C ASP A 522 -9.76 -0.91 -52.44
N GLY A 523 -8.49 -1.25 -52.23
CA GLY A 523 -7.78 -1.03 -50.96
C GLY A 523 -8.08 -2.06 -49.87
N HIS A 524 -8.99 -3.01 -50.09
CA HIS A 524 -9.35 -4.07 -49.15
C HIS A 524 -8.70 -5.42 -49.48
N PRO A 525 -8.25 -6.20 -48.52
CA PRO A 525 -7.76 -7.55 -48.77
C PRO A 525 -8.94 -8.43 -49.26
N VAL A 526 -8.63 -9.37 -50.15
CA VAL A 526 -9.58 -10.34 -50.71
C VAL A 526 -9.34 -11.71 -50.06
N PHE A 527 -10.42 -12.32 -49.56
CA PHE A 527 -10.41 -13.66 -48.98
C PHE A 527 -11.58 -14.46 -49.49
N ALA A 528 -11.48 -15.80 -49.48
CA ALA A 528 -12.54 -16.74 -49.77
C ALA A 528 -12.87 -17.60 -48.54
N PRO A 529 -13.47 -17.02 -47.49
CA PRO A 529 -13.69 -17.70 -46.23
C PRO A 529 -14.81 -18.73 -46.33
N ASP A 530 -14.70 -19.76 -45.44
CA ASP A 530 -15.79 -20.69 -45.19
C ASP A 530 -16.62 -20.18 -43.98
N PRO A 531 -17.89 -19.75 -44.20
CA PRO A 531 -18.73 -19.26 -43.12
C PRO A 531 -18.97 -20.29 -41.99
N ALA A 532 -18.97 -21.59 -42.33
CA ALA A 532 -19.21 -22.65 -41.35
C ALA A 532 -18.15 -22.68 -40.22
N ARG A 533 -16.96 -22.15 -40.47
CA ARG A 533 -15.92 -22.04 -39.44
C ARG A 533 -16.23 -20.98 -38.38
N LEU A 534 -16.85 -19.84 -38.78
CA LEU A 534 -17.25 -18.81 -37.84
C LEU A 534 -18.55 -19.16 -37.11
N ASP A 535 -19.47 -19.78 -37.86
CA ASP A 535 -20.84 -20.08 -37.43
C ASP A 535 -20.93 -21.39 -36.60
N ARG A 536 -19.92 -21.67 -35.77
CA ARG A 536 -19.91 -22.78 -34.80
C ARG A 536 -19.04 -22.48 -33.61
N PRO A 537 -19.29 -23.12 -32.45
CA PRO A 537 -18.35 -23.12 -31.34
C PRO A 537 -17.02 -23.82 -31.70
N LEU A 538 -15.93 -23.38 -31.04
CA LEU A 538 -14.65 -24.08 -31.06
C LEU A 538 -14.60 -25.13 -29.94
N THR A 539 -13.82 -26.18 -30.15
CA THR A 539 -13.41 -27.07 -29.07
C THR A 539 -12.19 -26.49 -28.33
N PRO A 540 -11.97 -26.81 -27.06
CA PRO A 540 -10.78 -26.41 -26.34
C PRO A 540 -9.46 -26.81 -27.01
N ASP A 541 -9.49 -27.92 -27.79
CA ASP A 541 -8.32 -28.40 -28.56
C ASP A 541 -8.02 -27.51 -29.76
N GLU A 542 -9.06 -27.09 -30.49
CA GLU A 542 -8.91 -26.09 -31.55
C GLU A 542 -8.46 -24.75 -31.03
N TRP A 543 -8.97 -24.31 -29.87
CA TRP A 543 -8.54 -23.08 -29.25
C TRP A 543 -7.05 -23.08 -28.87
N ARG A 544 -6.50 -24.24 -28.42
CA ARG A 544 -5.10 -24.32 -27.99
C ARG A 544 -4.10 -23.97 -29.13
N GLN A 545 -4.43 -24.19 -30.37
CA GLN A 545 -3.55 -23.82 -31.51
C GLN A 545 -3.39 -22.33 -31.71
N PHE A 546 -4.35 -21.51 -31.18
CA PHE A 546 -4.29 -20.04 -31.25
C PHE A 546 -3.52 -19.42 -30.08
N ARG A 547 -2.93 -20.21 -29.19
CA ARG A 547 -2.28 -19.70 -27.98
C ARG A 547 -0.82 -19.38 -28.24
N ARG A 548 -0.42 -18.13 -27.99
CA ARG A 548 0.95 -17.69 -27.86
C ARG A 548 1.06 -16.73 -26.67
N ASN A 549 2.12 -16.86 -25.85
CA ASN A 549 2.40 -15.90 -24.81
C ASN A 549 3.12 -14.71 -25.42
N GLN A 550 2.66 -13.52 -25.11
CA GLN A 550 3.36 -12.27 -25.27
C GLN A 550 3.92 -11.90 -23.91
N THR A 551 5.20 -11.56 -23.84
CA THR A 551 5.86 -11.23 -22.58
C THR A 551 6.35 -9.78 -22.59
N GLU A 552 6.22 -9.12 -21.45
CA GLU A 552 6.79 -7.81 -21.18
C GLU A 552 7.57 -7.88 -19.89
N THR A 553 8.83 -7.44 -19.91
CA THR A 553 9.65 -7.34 -18.72
C THR A 553 9.85 -5.89 -18.35
N SER A 554 9.47 -5.54 -17.13
CA SER A 554 9.65 -4.21 -16.54
C SER A 554 10.56 -4.31 -15.33
N ARG A 555 11.48 -3.36 -15.17
CA ARG A 555 12.45 -3.34 -14.07
C ARG A 555 12.70 -1.94 -13.58
N SER A 556 12.76 -1.75 -12.27
CA SER A 556 13.21 -0.50 -11.63
C SER A 556 14.29 -0.79 -10.60
N VAL A 557 15.22 0.15 -10.43
CA VAL A 557 16.33 0.04 -9.49
C VAL A 557 16.52 1.38 -8.77
N SER A 558 16.69 1.33 -7.46
CA SER A 558 17.09 2.46 -6.61
C SER A 558 18.36 2.10 -5.84
N GLN A 559 19.36 2.96 -5.91
CA GLN A 559 20.60 2.85 -5.13
C GLN A 559 20.81 4.15 -4.38
N THR A 560 21.12 4.07 -3.09
CA THR A 560 21.37 5.25 -2.25
C THR A 560 22.53 4.99 -1.31
N TYR A 561 23.34 6.04 -1.09
CA TYR A 561 24.38 6.11 -0.09
C TYR A 561 24.08 7.31 0.78
N ASN A 562 23.99 7.09 2.08
CA ASN A 562 23.62 8.08 3.07
C ASN A 562 24.72 8.18 4.12
N ALA A 563 25.07 9.40 4.49
CA ALA A 563 25.83 9.70 5.68
C ALA A 563 25.03 10.70 6.52
N SER A 564 24.85 10.41 7.79
CA SER A 564 24.16 11.31 8.72
C SER A 564 24.95 11.45 10.01
N ILE A 565 24.81 12.61 10.64
CA ILE A 565 25.38 12.95 11.93
C ILE A 565 24.33 13.68 12.75
N ASN A 566 24.23 13.42 14.04
CA ASN A 566 23.35 14.15 14.94
C ASN A 566 23.99 14.29 16.34
N GLY A 567 23.65 15.36 17.01
CA GLY A 567 24.17 15.67 18.35
C GLY A 567 23.73 17.06 18.81
N ASP A 568 24.14 17.43 19.97
CA ASP A 568 23.88 18.74 20.56
C ASP A 568 25.05 19.70 20.25
N LEU A 569 24.76 20.93 19.81
CA LEU A 569 25.77 21.93 19.42
C LEU A 569 26.27 22.76 20.61
N PHE A 570 25.34 23.37 21.32
CA PHE A 570 25.59 24.18 22.49
C PHE A 570 24.30 24.33 23.30
N ASP A 571 24.46 24.71 24.59
CA ASP A 571 23.35 24.89 25.51
C ASP A 571 22.82 26.33 25.46
N LEU A 572 21.50 26.49 25.39
CA LEU A 572 20.73 27.67 25.69
C LEU A 572 20.15 27.57 27.11
N PRO A 573 19.68 28.68 27.70
CA PRO A 573 19.04 28.61 29.02
C PRO A 573 17.90 27.62 29.16
N ALA A 574 17.20 27.31 28.03
CA ALA A 574 16.08 26.38 27.96
C ALA A 574 16.49 24.95 27.52
N GLY A 575 17.78 24.68 27.33
CA GLY A 575 18.31 23.36 26.98
C GLY A 575 19.24 23.36 25.75
N PRO A 576 19.74 22.19 25.32
CA PRO A 576 20.67 22.10 24.21
C PRO A 576 20.02 22.34 22.84
N VAL A 577 20.76 23.00 21.95
CA VAL A 577 20.41 23.12 20.54
C VAL A 577 20.82 21.83 19.84
N GLY A 578 19.83 21.02 19.50
CA GLY A 578 20.02 19.79 18.73
C GLY A 578 20.29 20.08 17.25
N PHE A 579 21.18 19.31 16.65
CA PHE A 579 21.50 19.36 15.22
C PHE A 579 21.47 17.98 14.59
N ALA A 580 21.01 17.90 13.33
CA ALA A 580 21.21 16.74 12.47
C ALA A 580 21.66 17.20 11.09
N GLY A 581 22.69 16.55 10.54
CA GLY A 581 23.18 16.74 9.18
C GLY A 581 23.05 15.48 8.33
N VAL A 582 22.81 15.63 7.03
CA VAL A 582 22.71 14.50 6.10
C VAL A 582 23.35 14.81 4.75
N LEU A 583 24.09 13.84 4.23
CA LEU A 583 24.62 13.79 2.87
C LEU A 583 24.03 12.57 2.18
N GLU A 584 23.47 12.74 0.98
CA GLU A 584 22.88 11.65 0.22
C GLU A 584 23.36 11.66 -1.23
N MET A 585 23.67 10.47 -1.76
CA MET A 585 23.92 10.23 -3.17
C MET A 585 23.01 9.09 -3.62
N GLY A 586 22.45 9.17 -4.83
CA GLY A 586 21.61 8.11 -5.34
C GLY A 586 21.54 8.03 -6.85
N LYS A 587 21.11 6.86 -7.32
CA LYS A 587 20.76 6.60 -8.71
C LYS A 587 19.45 5.83 -8.75
N GLN A 588 18.53 6.29 -9.61
CA GLN A 588 17.29 5.58 -9.93
C GLN A 588 17.26 5.29 -11.42
N SER A 589 16.72 4.12 -11.80
CA SER A 589 16.54 3.75 -13.22
C SER A 589 15.32 2.87 -13.36
N TYR A 590 14.69 2.91 -14.54
CA TYR A 590 13.68 1.97 -14.95
C TYR A 590 13.91 1.53 -16.39
N ARG A 591 13.34 0.38 -16.78
CA ARG A 591 13.33 -0.15 -18.13
C ARG A 591 12.11 -1.03 -18.34
N ILE A 592 11.44 -0.86 -19.48
CA ILE A 592 10.33 -1.68 -19.96
C ILE A 592 10.75 -2.28 -21.30
N GLU A 593 10.75 -3.60 -21.38
CA GLU A 593 11.14 -4.39 -22.55
C GLU A 593 9.90 -5.16 -23.05
N PRO A 594 9.18 -4.65 -24.08
CA PRO A 594 8.07 -5.37 -24.68
C PRO A 594 8.55 -6.56 -25.52
N ASP A 595 7.63 -7.50 -25.78
CA ASP A 595 7.90 -8.64 -26.68
C ASP A 595 8.23 -8.17 -28.10
N SER A 596 9.33 -8.64 -28.69
CA SER A 596 9.76 -8.26 -30.06
C SER A 596 8.72 -8.60 -31.13
N GLY A 597 7.94 -9.66 -30.92
CA GLY A 597 6.87 -10.07 -31.82
C GLY A 597 5.75 -9.03 -31.98
N LEU A 598 5.64 -8.02 -31.09
CA LEU A 598 4.73 -6.88 -31.25
C LEU A 598 5.08 -6.05 -32.49
N ASN A 599 6.39 -5.75 -32.65
CA ASN A 599 6.89 -4.95 -33.78
C ASN A 599 6.95 -5.75 -35.08
N GLU A 600 6.99 -7.08 -34.98
CA GLU A 600 6.88 -8.00 -36.10
C GLU A 600 5.43 -8.26 -36.55
N GLY A 601 4.44 -7.69 -35.84
CA GLY A 601 3.00 -7.88 -36.13
C GLY A 601 2.51 -9.32 -35.91
N LEU A 602 3.19 -10.08 -35.04
CA LEU A 602 2.86 -11.50 -34.81
C LEU A 602 1.59 -11.71 -34.00
N PHE A 603 1.13 -10.71 -33.26
CA PHE A 603 0.01 -10.84 -32.32
C PHE A 603 -1.24 -10.13 -32.84
N TYR A 604 -2.33 -10.87 -32.88
CA TYR A 604 -3.62 -10.35 -33.28
C TYR A 604 -4.13 -9.31 -32.27
N GLY A 605 -4.49 -8.11 -32.78
CA GLY A 605 -5.07 -7.02 -31.98
C GLY A 605 -4.08 -6.35 -30.99
N ALA A 606 -2.79 -6.60 -31.14
CA ALA A 606 -1.75 -5.93 -30.36
C ALA A 606 -1.10 -4.81 -31.20
N ALA A 607 -0.85 -3.67 -30.56
CA ALA A 607 -0.11 -2.56 -31.17
C ALA A 607 1.41 -2.78 -31.06
N PRO A 608 2.22 -2.27 -32.01
CA PRO A 608 3.66 -2.17 -31.84
C PRO A 608 4.02 -1.41 -30.54
N ALA A 609 5.09 -1.85 -29.89
CA ALA A 609 5.58 -1.21 -28.67
C ALA A 609 7.10 -1.11 -28.71
N GLN A 610 7.63 -0.01 -28.22
CA GLN A 610 9.07 0.25 -28.15
C GLN A 610 9.60 0.08 -26.73
N GLU A 611 10.88 -0.25 -26.62
CA GLU A 611 11.57 -0.26 -25.34
C GLU A 611 11.60 1.16 -24.76
N SER A 612 11.26 1.26 -23.45
CA SER A 612 11.31 2.52 -22.69
C SER A 612 12.27 2.36 -21.53
N GLY A 613 13.04 3.42 -21.20
CA GLY A 613 13.87 3.38 -20.01
C GLY A 613 14.89 4.47 -19.93
N GLY A 614 15.32 4.73 -18.70
CA GLY A 614 16.33 5.74 -18.43
C GLY A 614 16.74 5.78 -16.97
N SER A 615 17.57 6.74 -16.62
CA SER A 615 18.08 6.88 -15.26
C SER A 615 18.29 8.33 -14.85
N ARG A 616 18.23 8.57 -13.52
CA ARG A 616 18.63 9.85 -12.92
C ARG A 616 19.58 9.64 -11.75
N LYS A 617 20.51 10.58 -11.56
CA LYS A 617 21.37 10.65 -10.38
C LYS A 617 20.89 11.75 -9.47
N ARG A 618 21.05 11.57 -8.16
CA ARG A 618 20.68 12.52 -7.12
C ARG A 618 21.84 12.76 -6.17
N TYR A 619 22.02 14.01 -5.78
CA TYR A 619 22.93 14.47 -4.73
C TYR A 619 22.16 15.39 -3.80
N ALA A 620 22.37 15.28 -2.49
CA ALA A 620 21.70 16.14 -1.55
C ALA A 620 22.53 16.39 -0.30
N LEU A 621 22.36 17.61 0.24
CA LEU A 621 22.91 18.05 1.52
C LEU A 621 21.80 18.70 2.33
N GLY A 622 21.59 18.27 3.56
CA GLY A 622 20.56 18.80 4.45
C GLY A 622 21.04 19.00 5.87
N GLY A 623 20.40 19.90 6.58
CA GLY A 623 20.61 20.15 8.00
C GLY A 623 19.31 20.50 8.72
N GLU A 624 19.20 20.08 9.97
CA GLU A 624 18.06 20.33 10.85
C GLU A 624 18.56 20.84 12.20
N PHE A 625 17.86 21.83 12.76
CA PHE A 625 18.11 22.38 14.10
C PHE A 625 16.84 22.27 14.95
N SER A 626 17.02 21.90 16.20
CA SER A 626 16.00 21.92 17.25
C SER A 626 16.44 22.91 18.31
N VAL A 627 15.74 24.04 18.40
CA VAL A 627 16.13 25.20 19.22
C VAL A 627 15.12 25.39 20.35
N PRO A 628 15.45 25.05 21.60
CA PRO A 628 14.61 25.38 22.74
C PRO A 628 14.72 26.89 23.04
N VAL A 629 13.69 27.65 22.60
CA VAL A 629 13.65 29.13 22.75
C VAL A 629 13.32 29.52 24.18
N THR A 630 12.39 28.80 24.79
CA THR A 630 12.05 28.86 26.21
C THR A 630 11.68 27.47 26.71
N ASP A 631 11.50 27.25 28.00
CA ASP A 631 11.03 25.95 28.55
C ASP A 631 9.71 25.46 27.95
N SER A 632 8.89 26.38 27.44
CA SER A 632 7.59 26.07 26.82
C SER A 632 7.57 26.19 25.31
N VAL A 633 8.64 26.71 24.66
CA VAL A 633 8.67 26.97 23.21
C VAL A 633 9.88 26.30 22.57
N LEU A 634 9.62 25.39 21.65
CA LEU A 634 10.64 24.74 20.81
C LEU A 634 10.44 25.15 19.34
N ALA A 635 11.50 25.64 18.71
CA ALA A 635 11.53 25.92 17.27
C ALA A 635 12.32 24.83 16.53
N SER A 636 11.82 24.36 15.40
CA SER A 636 12.52 23.47 14.48
C SER A 636 12.78 24.16 13.14
N LEU A 637 13.98 24.02 12.63
CA LEU A 637 14.44 24.62 11.38
C LEU A 637 15.11 23.54 10.56
N ALA A 638 14.65 23.30 9.32
CA ALA A 638 15.33 22.39 8.42
C ALA A 638 15.58 23.08 7.07
N GLY A 639 16.74 22.77 6.48
CA GLY A 639 17.10 23.24 5.16
C GLY A 639 17.80 22.15 4.36
N ARG A 640 17.50 22.09 3.05
CA ARG A 640 18.06 21.05 2.18
C ARG A 640 18.30 21.61 0.77
N TRP A 641 19.41 21.19 0.20
CA TRP A 641 19.74 21.35 -1.21
C TRP A 641 19.77 19.99 -1.88
N ASP A 642 19.10 19.87 -3.04
CA ASP A 642 19.07 18.68 -3.89
C ASP A 642 19.48 19.04 -5.30
N GLN A 643 20.25 18.15 -5.96
CA GLN A 643 20.59 18.20 -7.36
C GLN A 643 20.20 16.89 -8.05
N TYR A 644 19.46 16.99 -9.14
CA TYR A 644 19.07 15.87 -10.00
C TYR A 644 19.73 16.02 -11.37
N LYS A 645 20.30 14.92 -11.90
CA LYS A 645 20.90 14.86 -13.24
C LYS A 645 20.21 13.75 -14.04
N PHE A 646 19.60 14.11 -15.17
CA PHE A 646 18.90 13.22 -16.10
C PHE A 646 18.86 13.81 -17.51
N ALA A 647 18.88 12.98 -18.55
CA ALA A 647 18.75 13.38 -19.97
C ALA A 647 19.61 14.61 -20.33
N ASP A 648 20.90 14.59 -19.94
CA ASP A 648 21.87 15.67 -20.15
C ASP A 648 21.53 17.01 -19.49
N ARG A 649 20.56 17.04 -18.57
CA ARG A 649 20.16 18.20 -17.77
C ARG A 649 20.52 18.02 -16.30
N SER A 650 20.61 19.18 -15.63
CA SER A 650 20.80 19.24 -14.19
C SER A 650 19.80 20.23 -13.60
N GLU A 651 19.02 19.79 -12.63
CA GLU A 651 18.12 20.62 -11.85
C GLU A 651 18.56 20.69 -10.40
N GLN A 652 18.37 21.85 -9.79
CA GLN A 652 18.67 22.09 -8.37
C GLN A 652 17.44 22.63 -7.68
N GLN A 653 17.19 22.14 -6.48
CA GLN A 653 16.10 22.60 -5.62
C GLN A 653 16.61 22.88 -4.22
N LYS A 654 16.05 23.93 -3.61
CA LYS A 654 16.30 24.29 -2.21
C LYS A 654 14.97 24.27 -1.47
N THR A 655 14.91 23.52 -0.41
CA THR A 655 13.71 23.41 0.44
C THR A 655 14.05 23.73 1.87
N TYR A 656 13.05 24.27 2.59
CA TYR A 656 13.17 24.57 4.01
C TYR A 656 11.85 24.25 4.72
N ASN A 657 11.97 24.00 6.02
CA ASN A 657 10.84 23.80 6.92
C ASN A 657 11.08 24.57 8.23
N LEU A 658 10.05 25.25 8.68
CA LEU A 658 10.01 25.98 9.95
C LEU A 658 8.89 25.40 10.78
N GLY A 659 9.18 24.99 12.00
CA GLY A 659 8.21 24.46 12.95
C GLY A 659 8.27 25.18 14.28
N LEU A 660 7.12 25.30 14.93
CA LEU A 660 6.98 25.88 16.26
C LEU A 660 6.09 25.00 17.12
N GLU A 661 6.57 24.69 18.30
CA GLU A 661 5.83 24.01 19.36
C GLU A 661 5.75 24.92 20.56
N TRP A 662 4.55 25.17 21.06
CA TRP A 662 4.32 25.94 22.27
C TRP A 662 3.46 25.14 23.25
N ARG A 663 4.02 24.93 24.45
CA ARG A 663 3.36 24.20 25.53
C ARG A 663 3.01 25.18 26.66
N PRO A 664 1.89 25.93 26.54
CA PRO A 664 1.49 26.85 27.61
C PRO A 664 1.13 26.11 28.90
N LEU A 665 0.73 24.86 28.78
CA LEU A 665 0.47 23.94 29.87
C LEU A 665 1.12 22.59 29.53
N THR A 666 1.47 21.79 30.52
CA THR A 666 2.02 20.44 30.32
C THR A 666 1.06 19.53 29.55
N SER A 667 -0.26 19.81 29.64
CA SER A 667 -1.33 19.08 28.96
C SER A 667 -1.73 19.67 27.60
N LEU A 668 -1.20 20.82 27.18
CA LEU A 668 -1.61 21.50 25.95
C LEU A 668 -0.42 21.83 25.08
N LEU A 669 -0.41 21.30 23.85
CA LEU A 669 0.54 21.66 22.79
C LEU A 669 -0.19 22.44 21.71
N VAL A 670 0.28 23.64 21.41
CA VAL A 670 -0.06 24.42 20.21
C VAL A 670 1.10 24.24 19.24
N ARG A 671 0.81 23.86 18.00
CA ARG A 671 1.86 23.59 17.01
C ARG A 671 1.56 24.24 15.68
N GLY A 672 2.62 24.55 14.94
CA GLY A 672 2.49 25.04 13.58
C GLY A 672 3.74 24.79 12.79
N SER A 673 3.58 24.56 11.48
CA SER A 673 4.71 24.43 10.57
C SER A 673 4.42 25.09 9.21
N TYR A 674 5.47 25.54 8.57
CA TYR A 674 5.52 25.99 7.19
C TYR A 674 6.70 25.33 6.49
N GLY A 675 6.46 24.73 5.32
CA GLY A 675 7.52 24.08 4.57
C GLY A 675 7.37 24.25 3.07
N THR A 676 8.50 24.23 2.37
CA THR A 676 8.55 24.07 0.92
C THR A 676 8.91 22.65 0.59
N SER A 677 8.37 22.15 -0.52
CA SER A 677 8.62 20.82 -1.04
C SER A 677 8.80 20.87 -2.55
N PHE A 678 9.30 19.79 -3.12
CA PHE A 678 9.44 19.66 -4.57
C PHE A 678 9.32 18.18 -4.98
N ARG A 679 9.08 17.98 -6.27
CA ARG A 679 9.15 16.68 -6.91
C ARG A 679 9.85 16.79 -8.26
N ALA A 680 10.92 16.04 -8.43
CA ALA A 680 11.58 15.88 -9.72
C ALA A 680 10.67 15.11 -10.69
N PRO A 681 10.66 15.40 -11.99
CA PRO A 681 9.83 14.68 -12.95
C PRO A 681 10.03 13.18 -12.88
N ASP A 682 8.95 12.41 -12.98
CA ASP A 682 9.02 10.95 -13.01
C ASP A 682 9.83 10.47 -14.21
N LEU A 683 10.58 9.39 -14.01
CA LEU A 683 11.40 8.82 -15.09
C LEU A 683 10.54 8.44 -16.29
N ASN A 684 9.30 8.00 -16.05
CA ASN A 684 8.36 7.66 -17.12
C ASN A 684 8.00 8.90 -17.98
N TYR A 685 7.75 10.06 -17.36
CA TYR A 685 7.48 11.31 -18.11
C TYR A 685 8.66 11.74 -18.97
N ILE A 686 9.91 11.39 -18.58
CA ILE A 686 11.12 11.82 -19.30
C ILE A 686 11.48 10.82 -20.41
N TYR A 687 11.38 9.51 -20.16
CA TYR A 687 11.99 8.47 -20.98
C TYR A 687 10.99 7.49 -21.61
N GLN A 688 9.67 7.75 -21.49
CA GLN A 688 8.67 6.91 -22.14
C GLN A 688 8.87 6.95 -23.67
N ALA A 689 8.97 5.80 -24.31
CA ALA A 689 8.92 5.68 -25.75
C ALA A 689 7.54 6.04 -26.30
N ASP A 690 7.44 6.32 -27.60
CA ASP A 690 6.17 6.60 -28.25
C ASP A 690 5.16 5.48 -28.00
N SER A 691 4.05 5.82 -27.44
CA SER A 691 2.92 4.94 -27.17
C SER A 691 1.68 5.49 -27.88
N ASN A 692 1.03 4.63 -28.66
CA ASN A 692 -0.17 5.00 -29.44
C ASN A 692 -1.44 4.54 -28.71
N GLY A 693 -2.46 5.38 -28.73
CA GLY A 693 -3.77 5.11 -28.20
C GLY A 693 -4.85 5.91 -28.91
N TYR A 694 -6.05 5.87 -28.37
CA TYR A 694 -7.15 6.72 -28.87
C TYR A 694 -8.02 7.19 -27.73
N TYR A 695 -8.61 8.36 -27.90
CA TYR A 695 -9.68 8.89 -27.07
C TYR A 695 -11.02 8.64 -27.77
N PRO A 696 -11.97 7.94 -27.15
CA PRO A 696 -13.35 7.91 -27.66
C PRO A 696 -14.01 9.29 -27.41
N ASP A 697 -15.09 9.56 -28.08
CA ASP A 697 -16.00 10.68 -27.77
C ASP A 697 -15.37 12.10 -27.82
N GLN A 698 -14.43 12.35 -28.73
CA GLN A 698 -13.84 13.67 -28.95
C GLN A 698 -14.49 14.37 -30.16
N ILE A 699 -14.56 15.71 -30.13
CA ILE A 699 -15.00 16.55 -31.25
C ILE A 699 -13.77 17.16 -31.92
N ASP A 700 -13.67 17.04 -33.25
CA ASP A 700 -12.68 17.73 -34.04
C ASP A 700 -13.21 19.14 -34.43
N TYR A 701 -13.02 20.10 -33.50
CA TYR A 701 -13.59 21.46 -33.66
C TYR A 701 -13.15 22.18 -34.95
N TYR A 702 -11.88 22.07 -35.35
CA TYR A 702 -11.39 22.68 -36.58
C TYR A 702 -11.89 21.95 -37.83
N GLY A 703 -11.83 20.60 -37.84
CA GLY A 703 -12.40 19.82 -38.92
C GLY A 703 -13.90 20.09 -39.12
N CYS A 704 -14.65 20.19 -38.01
CA CYS A 704 -16.06 20.57 -38.01
C CYS A 704 -16.26 21.95 -38.66
N SER A 705 -15.46 22.96 -38.30
CA SER A 705 -15.51 24.32 -38.89
C SER A 705 -15.16 24.34 -40.38
N LYS A 706 -14.49 23.32 -40.90
CA LYS A 706 -14.13 23.13 -42.33
C LYS A 706 -15.04 22.19 -43.08
N GLY A 707 -16.08 21.65 -42.45
CA GLY A 707 -17.03 20.72 -43.07
C GLY A 707 -16.46 19.32 -43.32
N VAL A 708 -15.43 18.91 -42.56
CA VAL A 708 -14.91 17.53 -42.63
C VAL A 708 -15.96 16.56 -42.10
N GLU A 709 -16.27 15.55 -42.91
CA GLU A 709 -17.31 14.56 -42.57
C GLU A 709 -17.04 13.88 -41.23
N GLY A 710 -18.08 13.80 -40.37
CA GLY A 710 -18.01 13.20 -39.05
C GLY A 710 -17.23 14.00 -37.97
N ALA A 711 -16.60 15.12 -38.35
CA ALA A 711 -15.79 15.90 -37.40
C ALA A 711 -16.61 16.62 -36.33
N CYS A 712 -17.87 16.92 -36.57
CA CYS A 712 -18.81 17.55 -35.64
C CYS A 712 -19.41 16.55 -34.65
N ASP A 713 -19.34 15.27 -34.96
CA ASP A 713 -19.81 14.23 -34.09
C ASP A 713 -18.74 13.83 -33.10
N ARG A 714 -19.16 13.26 -31.95
CA ARG A 714 -18.22 12.65 -30.99
C ARG A 714 -17.65 11.38 -31.59
N GLY A 715 -16.35 11.37 -31.79
CA GLY A 715 -15.66 10.27 -32.46
C GLY A 715 -14.31 9.92 -31.81
N ARG A 716 -13.67 8.92 -32.39
CA ARG A 716 -12.32 8.49 -32.02
C ARG A 716 -11.29 9.49 -32.52
N VAL A 717 -10.38 9.91 -31.61
CA VAL A 717 -9.18 10.68 -31.95
C VAL A 717 -7.95 9.89 -31.51
N ASP A 718 -7.09 9.58 -32.47
CA ASP A 718 -5.85 8.85 -32.17
C ASP A 718 -4.81 9.79 -31.55
N TYR A 719 -4.02 9.27 -30.60
CA TYR A 719 -2.96 10.02 -29.95
C TYR A 719 -1.63 9.28 -29.95
N VAL A 720 -0.56 10.06 -29.86
CA VAL A 720 0.78 9.60 -29.50
C VAL A 720 1.19 10.28 -28.18
N GLN A 721 1.62 9.47 -27.22
CA GLN A 721 2.23 9.94 -25.98
C GLN A 721 3.69 9.50 -25.94
N SER A 722 4.58 10.41 -25.63
CA SER A 722 6.02 10.15 -25.51
C SER A 722 6.63 10.94 -24.35
N GLY A 723 7.79 10.48 -23.89
CA GLY A 723 8.56 11.20 -22.90
C GLY A 723 9.06 12.55 -23.42
N THR A 724 9.34 13.46 -22.49
CA THR A 724 9.95 14.75 -22.81
C THR A 724 10.96 15.16 -21.74
N SER A 725 12.14 15.60 -22.18
CA SER A 725 13.22 16.02 -21.28
C SER A 725 13.08 17.46 -20.76
N ASP A 726 12.14 18.25 -21.28
CA ASP A 726 12.01 19.69 -20.95
C ASP A 726 11.24 19.98 -19.67
N LEU A 727 10.81 18.93 -18.96
CA LEU A 727 10.06 19.05 -17.71
C LEU A 727 10.91 19.62 -16.59
N LYS A 728 10.28 20.46 -15.76
CA LYS A 728 10.86 21.02 -14.53
C LYS A 728 10.27 20.31 -13.32
N SER A 729 10.98 20.41 -12.19
CA SER A 729 10.43 19.94 -10.92
C SER A 729 9.18 20.72 -10.51
N GLU A 730 8.18 20.01 -10.00
CA GLU A 730 7.03 20.60 -9.31
C GLU A 730 7.48 21.24 -8.01
N ARG A 731 6.79 22.29 -7.58
CA ARG A 731 7.09 23.03 -6.35
C ARG A 731 5.89 23.03 -5.42
N GLY A 732 6.09 22.58 -4.20
CA GLY A 732 5.06 22.52 -3.18
C GLY A 732 5.30 23.52 -2.04
N LYS A 733 4.20 23.96 -1.41
CA LYS A 733 4.18 24.70 -0.15
C LYS A 733 3.14 24.04 0.76
N SER A 734 3.48 23.88 2.03
CA SER A 734 2.59 23.32 3.02
C SER A 734 2.53 24.16 4.28
N TRP A 735 1.34 24.24 4.88
CA TRP A 735 1.06 24.90 6.16
C TRP A 735 0.33 23.92 7.05
N THR A 736 0.72 23.82 8.30
CA THR A 736 -0.04 23.07 9.31
C THR A 736 -0.18 23.91 10.57
N TYR A 737 -1.35 23.86 11.20
CA TYR A 737 -1.61 24.48 12.50
C TYR A 737 -2.46 23.50 13.32
N GLY A 738 -2.10 23.28 14.56
CA GLY A 738 -2.81 22.28 15.35
C GLY A 738 -2.75 22.51 16.85
N LEU A 739 -3.64 21.80 17.53
CA LEU A 739 -3.74 21.73 18.97
C LEU A 739 -3.73 20.26 19.38
N VAL A 740 -2.97 19.93 20.42
CA VAL A 740 -3.04 18.61 21.09
C VAL A 740 -3.33 18.86 22.56
N TRP A 741 -4.42 18.30 23.07
CA TRP A 741 -4.79 18.40 24.46
C TRP A 741 -4.80 17.02 25.12
N SER A 742 -3.91 16.81 26.07
CA SER A 742 -3.70 15.54 26.76
C SER A 742 -3.76 15.77 28.28
N PRO A 743 -4.98 15.99 28.85
CA PRO A 743 -5.15 16.30 30.27
C PRO A 743 -4.79 15.13 31.19
N SER A 744 -4.73 13.92 30.66
CA SER A 744 -4.33 12.72 31.38
C SER A 744 -3.62 11.73 30.45
N ARG A 745 -2.95 10.72 31.00
CA ARG A 745 -2.34 9.61 30.24
C ARG A 745 -3.38 8.75 29.51
N ASN A 746 -4.65 8.89 29.88
CA ASN A 746 -5.74 8.07 29.40
C ASN A 746 -6.64 8.77 28.34
N PHE A 747 -6.38 10.04 28.08
CA PHE A 747 -7.17 10.82 27.12
C PHE A 747 -6.30 11.82 26.39
N ASP A 748 -6.34 11.79 25.06
CA ASP A 748 -5.83 12.83 24.20
C ASP A 748 -6.79 13.14 23.05
N ILE A 749 -6.76 14.38 22.61
CA ILE A 749 -7.45 14.85 21.40
C ILE A 749 -6.55 15.82 20.66
N SER A 750 -6.49 15.69 19.35
CA SER A 750 -5.82 16.65 18.46
C SER A 750 -6.76 17.14 17.36
N ALA A 751 -6.52 18.39 16.96
CA ALA A 751 -7.17 19.04 15.83
C ALA A 751 -6.13 19.78 15.02
N ASP A 752 -5.92 19.36 13.76
CA ASP A 752 -4.88 19.87 12.88
C ASP A 752 -5.50 20.37 11.56
N TYR A 753 -5.29 21.62 11.23
CA TYR A 753 -5.54 22.17 9.91
C TYR A 753 -4.31 21.99 9.05
N GLY A 754 -4.47 21.46 7.84
CA GLY A 754 -3.40 21.32 6.86
C GLY A 754 -3.79 21.92 5.50
N ARG A 755 -2.84 22.55 4.84
CA ARG A 755 -2.95 23.04 3.45
C ARG A 755 -1.69 22.69 2.69
N VAL A 756 -1.86 22.13 1.49
CA VAL A 756 -0.80 21.85 0.51
C VAL A 756 -1.17 22.55 -0.79
N GLN A 757 -0.20 23.20 -1.40
CA GLN A 757 -0.30 23.83 -2.72
C GLN A 757 0.86 23.33 -3.58
N ILE A 758 0.57 22.96 -4.83
CA ILE A 758 1.56 22.52 -5.83
C ILE A 758 1.48 23.50 -7.00
N ASP A 759 2.61 24.05 -7.36
CA ASP A 759 2.80 24.91 -8.53
C ASP A 759 3.68 24.14 -9.54
N ASP A 760 3.60 24.45 -10.85
CA ASP A 760 4.29 23.74 -11.94
C ASP A 760 3.94 22.24 -11.98
N LEU A 761 2.71 21.86 -11.59
CA LEU A 761 2.26 20.47 -11.55
C LEU A 761 2.39 19.82 -12.93
N LEU A 762 2.96 18.60 -12.94
CA LEU A 762 3.09 17.79 -14.16
C LEU A 762 1.77 17.14 -14.49
N THR A 763 1.25 17.40 -15.68
CA THR A 763 0.03 16.82 -16.21
C THR A 763 0.18 16.53 -17.70
N SER A 764 -0.56 15.57 -18.22
CA SER A 764 -0.70 15.39 -19.67
C SER A 764 -1.57 16.47 -20.27
N VAL A 765 -1.29 16.86 -21.51
CA VAL A 765 -2.13 17.83 -22.25
C VAL A 765 -3.54 17.25 -22.40
N ASP A 766 -4.57 18.01 -21.98
CA ASP A 766 -5.95 17.66 -22.24
C ASP A 766 -6.27 17.76 -23.74
N GLN A 767 -6.71 16.64 -24.33
CA GLN A 767 -6.95 16.53 -25.77
C GLN A 767 -8.12 17.40 -26.26
N ASN A 768 -9.18 17.49 -25.47
CA ASN A 768 -10.36 18.28 -25.87
C ASN A 768 -10.02 19.76 -25.91
N ARG A 769 -9.29 20.25 -24.91
CA ARG A 769 -8.78 21.62 -24.87
C ARG A 769 -7.78 21.85 -25.99
N LEU A 770 -6.86 20.92 -26.25
CA LEU A 770 -5.90 21.01 -27.37
C LEU A 770 -6.60 21.24 -28.71
N LEU A 771 -7.68 20.49 -28.98
CA LEU A 771 -8.47 20.63 -30.21
C LEU A 771 -9.28 21.95 -30.26
N GLN A 772 -9.77 22.46 -29.11
CA GLN A 772 -10.40 23.77 -29.01
C GLN A 772 -9.40 24.90 -29.27
N GLU A 773 -8.24 24.86 -28.65
CA GLU A 773 -7.16 25.85 -28.84
C GLU A 773 -6.63 25.81 -30.26
N GLU A 774 -6.47 24.63 -30.87
CA GLU A 774 -6.13 24.50 -32.29
C GLU A 774 -7.13 25.21 -33.17
N ASN A 775 -8.43 24.98 -32.92
CA ASN A 775 -9.49 25.68 -33.69
C ASN A 775 -9.39 27.19 -33.50
N ALA A 776 -9.18 27.70 -32.29
CA ALA A 776 -9.02 29.13 -32.04
C ALA A 776 -7.79 29.74 -32.77
N CYS A 777 -6.66 29.01 -32.81
CA CYS A 777 -5.47 29.40 -33.55
C CYS A 777 -5.69 29.42 -35.07
N ARG A 778 -6.28 28.37 -35.64
CA ARG A 778 -6.47 28.21 -37.08
C ARG A 778 -7.61 29.05 -37.63
N SER A 779 -8.62 29.40 -36.81
CA SER A 779 -9.74 30.28 -37.20
C SER A 779 -9.42 31.77 -37.11
N GLY A 780 -8.25 32.16 -36.54
CA GLY A 780 -7.87 33.54 -36.36
C GLY A 780 -8.43 34.19 -35.08
N ALA A 781 -9.07 33.39 -34.18
CA ALA A 781 -9.51 33.91 -32.89
C ALA A 781 -8.32 34.21 -31.95
N GLN A 782 -7.19 33.54 -32.22
CA GLN A 782 -5.89 33.79 -31.59
C GLN A 782 -4.82 34.00 -32.68
N ASP A 783 -3.75 34.75 -32.34
CA ASP A 783 -2.65 34.93 -33.28
C ASP A 783 -1.92 33.63 -33.54
N ILE A 784 -2.02 33.13 -34.76
CA ILE A 784 -1.41 31.87 -35.19
C ILE A 784 0.12 31.86 -35.05
N HIS A 785 0.76 33.04 -35.06
CA HIS A 785 2.22 33.19 -34.90
C HIS A 785 2.64 33.33 -33.43
N SER A 786 1.71 33.43 -32.51
CA SER A 786 2.03 33.42 -31.08
C SER A 786 2.72 32.12 -30.66
N ALA A 787 3.61 32.19 -29.69
CA ALA A 787 4.32 31.01 -29.16
C ALA A 787 3.35 29.94 -28.66
N SER A 788 2.21 30.33 -28.07
CA SER A 788 1.16 29.44 -27.60
C SER A 788 0.50 28.67 -28.77
N CYS A 789 0.08 29.36 -29.83
CA CYS A 789 -0.50 28.74 -31.01
C CYS A 789 0.50 27.81 -31.73
N GLN A 790 1.75 28.23 -31.86
CA GLN A 790 2.77 27.36 -32.47
C GLN A 790 2.99 26.07 -31.65
N ALA A 791 2.99 26.14 -30.32
CA ALA A 791 3.07 24.97 -29.47
C ALA A 791 1.86 24.03 -29.59
N VAL A 792 0.65 24.57 -29.71
CA VAL A 792 -0.59 23.82 -29.96
C VAL A 792 -0.54 23.15 -31.33
N LEU A 793 -0.23 23.90 -32.40
CA LEU A 793 -0.21 23.39 -33.77
C LEU A 793 0.85 22.30 -33.99
N ALA A 794 2.00 22.38 -33.29
CA ALA A 794 3.03 21.34 -33.33
C ALA A 794 2.56 19.99 -32.74
N ARG A 795 1.49 19.99 -31.95
CA ARG A 795 0.90 18.78 -31.33
C ARG A 795 -0.21 18.14 -32.12
N VAL A 796 -0.73 18.81 -33.19
CA VAL A 796 -1.87 18.30 -33.95
C VAL A 796 -1.45 18.03 -35.40
N GLN A 797 -1.55 16.77 -35.78
CA GLN A 797 -1.24 16.30 -37.12
C GLN A 797 -2.54 16.16 -37.94
N ARG A 798 -2.60 16.89 -39.08
CA ARG A 798 -3.74 16.84 -40.02
C ARG A 798 -3.27 16.65 -41.44
N ASN A 799 -4.16 16.16 -42.26
CA ASN A 799 -3.97 16.25 -43.73
C ASN A 799 -3.90 17.71 -44.14
N PRO A 800 -3.04 18.06 -45.12
CA PRO A 800 -3.03 19.43 -45.70
C PRO A 800 -4.40 19.84 -46.20
N GLY A 801 -4.72 21.13 -46.09
CA GLY A 801 -6.02 21.66 -46.58
C GLY A 801 -6.23 21.55 -48.08
N ASN A 802 -5.13 21.32 -48.84
CA ASN A 802 -5.12 21.07 -50.29
C ASN A 802 -4.93 19.59 -50.62
N ALA A 803 -5.04 18.68 -49.68
CA ALA A 803 -4.93 17.23 -49.91
C ALA A 803 -6.06 16.78 -50.84
N ALA A 804 -5.74 15.87 -51.77
CA ALA A 804 -6.72 15.35 -52.71
C ALA A 804 -7.76 14.41 -52.04
N VAL A 805 -7.37 13.82 -50.91
CA VAL A 805 -8.25 12.93 -50.13
C VAL A 805 -8.31 13.46 -48.71
N ASP A 806 -9.50 13.59 -48.15
CA ASP A 806 -9.77 14.03 -46.77
C ASP A 806 -9.00 15.30 -46.35
N PRO A 807 -9.13 16.46 -47.05
CA PRO A 807 -8.44 17.70 -46.68
C PRO A 807 -8.83 18.13 -45.26
N ASN A 808 -7.85 18.60 -44.46
CA ASN A 808 -7.99 19.02 -43.06
C ASN A 808 -8.37 17.90 -42.06
N LYS A 809 -8.47 16.64 -42.48
CA LYS A 809 -8.83 15.55 -41.57
C LYS A 809 -7.76 15.36 -40.48
N LEU A 810 -8.22 15.27 -39.25
CA LEU A 810 -7.36 15.01 -38.09
C LEU A 810 -6.82 13.57 -38.21
N GLN A 811 -5.49 13.46 -38.07
CA GLN A 811 -4.79 12.16 -38.08
C GLN A 811 -4.51 11.69 -36.66
N GLN A 812 -3.84 12.54 -35.88
CA GLN A 812 -3.50 12.23 -34.51
C GLN A 812 -3.13 13.49 -33.72
N VAL A 813 -3.13 13.38 -32.39
CA VAL A 813 -2.64 14.42 -31.47
C VAL A 813 -1.49 13.90 -30.61
N ARG A 814 -0.55 14.78 -30.23
CA ARG A 814 0.55 14.46 -29.33
C ARG A 814 0.26 15.01 -27.93
N VAL A 815 0.19 14.12 -26.92
CA VAL A 815 -0.27 14.45 -25.55
C VAL A 815 0.84 14.20 -24.51
N ASN A 816 2.02 14.79 -24.71
CA ASN A 816 3.14 14.68 -23.77
C ASN A 816 2.82 15.43 -22.46
N ALA A 817 3.54 15.05 -21.38
CA ALA A 817 3.48 15.79 -20.12
C ALA A 817 4.00 17.23 -20.26
N ILE A 818 3.43 18.15 -19.49
CA ILE A 818 3.81 19.56 -19.39
C ILE A 818 3.77 20.04 -17.94
N ASN A 819 4.53 21.10 -17.62
CA ASN A 819 4.42 21.84 -16.35
C ASN A 819 3.47 23.03 -16.54
N ALA A 820 2.19 22.83 -16.39
CA ALA A 820 1.22 23.89 -16.67
C ALA A 820 0.16 24.05 -15.58
N ALA A 821 -0.05 23.05 -14.76
CA ALA A 821 -1.13 23.02 -13.79
C ALA A 821 -0.70 23.47 -12.40
N SER A 822 -1.67 23.82 -11.56
CA SER A 822 -1.49 24.00 -10.13
C SER A 822 -2.64 23.34 -9.38
N GLU A 823 -2.35 22.84 -8.18
CA GLU A 823 -3.31 22.17 -7.34
C GLU A 823 -3.17 22.62 -5.89
N ARG A 824 -4.29 22.72 -5.19
CA ARG A 824 -4.33 23.18 -3.80
C ARG A 824 -5.41 22.45 -3.04
N VAL A 825 -5.01 21.77 -1.96
CA VAL A 825 -5.92 21.10 -1.03
C VAL A 825 -5.76 21.66 0.37
N SER A 826 -6.86 21.80 1.11
CA SER A 826 -6.84 22.04 2.56
C SER A 826 -7.85 21.15 3.29
N GLY A 827 -7.54 20.80 4.51
CA GLY A 827 -8.38 19.93 5.32
C GLY A 827 -8.20 20.12 6.82
N LEU A 828 -9.11 19.54 7.57
CA LEU A 828 -9.10 19.44 9.02
C LEU A 828 -9.00 17.96 9.40
N ASP A 829 -8.00 17.62 10.22
CA ASP A 829 -7.79 16.31 10.79
C ASP A 829 -8.08 16.35 12.29
N LEU A 830 -8.98 15.50 12.76
CA LEU A 830 -9.30 15.30 14.17
C LEU A 830 -8.89 13.89 14.57
N LYS A 831 -8.25 13.75 15.73
CA LYS A 831 -7.89 12.45 16.30
C LYS A 831 -8.12 12.47 17.81
N SER A 832 -8.62 11.37 18.37
CA SER A 832 -8.75 11.20 19.81
C SER A 832 -8.43 9.77 20.20
N ASN A 833 -7.76 9.59 21.34
CA ASN A 833 -7.52 8.31 21.98
C ASN A 833 -8.02 8.38 23.41
N ILE A 834 -8.78 7.37 23.82
CA ILE A 834 -9.38 7.28 25.15
C ILE A 834 -9.12 5.88 25.69
N ARG A 835 -8.67 5.78 26.94
CA ARG A 835 -8.48 4.52 27.67
C ARG A 835 -9.15 4.62 29.03
N TRP A 836 -9.85 3.58 29.45
CA TRP A 836 -10.46 3.55 30.78
C TRP A 836 -10.56 2.12 31.30
N GLY A 837 -10.40 1.98 32.59
CA GLY A 837 -10.67 0.73 33.29
C GLY A 837 -12.13 0.70 33.75
N ALA A 838 -12.79 -0.44 33.58
CA ALA A 838 -14.17 -0.68 34.03
C ALA A 838 -14.24 -1.67 35.21
N GLY A 839 -13.20 -1.68 36.05
CA GLY A 839 -13.11 -2.58 37.21
C GLY A 839 -13.16 -4.04 36.79
N ASP A 840 -14.10 -4.79 37.34
CA ASP A 840 -14.28 -6.22 37.07
C ASP A 840 -14.70 -6.53 35.62
N TYR A 841 -15.00 -5.53 34.81
CA TYR A 841 -15.34 -5.70 33.38
C TYR A 841 -14.14 -5.49 32.45
N GLY A 842 -12.92 -5.28 33.00
CA GLY A 842 -11.69 -5.14 32.22
C GLY A 842 -11.36 -3.71 31.80
N ALA A 843 -10.61 -3.57 30.73
CA ALA A 843 -10.15 -2.29 30.19
C ALA A 843 -10.72 -2.04 28.80
N PHE A 844 -11.00 -0.78 28.51
CA PHE A 844 -11.45 -0.34 27.20
C PHE A 844 -10.48 0.68 26.63
N SER A 845 -10.26 0.61 25.32
CA SER A 845 -9.56 1.64 24.56
C SER A 845 -10.37 2.01 23.32
N SER A 846 -10.42 3.29 23.00
CA SER A 846 -11.12 3.81 21.83
C SER A 846 -10.23 4.76 21.07
N THR A 847 -10.20 4.66 19.75
CA THR A 847 -9.59 5.63 18.85
C THR A 847 -10.64 6.18 17.92
N LEU A 848 -10.56 7.48 17.65
CA LEU A 848 -11.40 8.17 16.67
C LEU A 848 -10.49 8.99 15.76
N GLY A 849 -10.63 8.83 14.46
CA GLY A 849 -10.02 9.67 13.43
C GLY A 849 -11.10 10.26 12.51
N TYR A 850 -10.95 11.53 12.11
CA TYR A 850 -11.83 12.17 11.13
C TYR A 850 -11.03 13.17 10.29
N THR A 851 -11.14 13.06 8.97
CA THR A 851 -10.57 14.03 8.02
C THR A 851 -11.70 14.65 7.20
N LEU A 852 -11.72 15.97 7.10
CA LEU A 852 -12.62 16.76 6.27
C LEU A 852 -11.82 17.58 5.26
N VAL A 853 -12.05 17.37 3.96
CA VAL A 853 -11.51 18.21 2.88
C VAL A 853 -12.30 19.51 2.81
N LEU A 854 -11.70 20.61 3.25
CA LEU A 854 -12.31 21.94 3.29
C LEU A 854 -12.31 22.62 1.92
N SER A 855 -11.22 22.44 1.16
CA SER A 855 -11.11 22.94 -0.21
C SER A 855 -10.20 22.03 -1.04
N HIS A 856 -10.49 21.89 -2.33
CA HIS A 856 -9.64 21.17 -3.27
C HIS A 856 -9.79 21.85 -4.64
N TYR A 857 -8.80 22.62 -5.04
CA TYR A 857 -8.84 23.39 -6.30
C TYR A 857 -7.73 22.91 -7.23
N TYR A 858 -8.10 22.71 -8.49
CA TYR A 858 -7.19 22.43 -9.58
C TYR A 858 -7.28 23.52 -10.63
N LYS A 859 -6.15 23.86 -11.22
CA LYS A 859 -6.04 24.83 -12.30
C LYS A 859 -5.09 24.28 -13.34
N GLU A 860 -5.59 24.00 -14.52
CA GLU A 860 -4.85 23.30 -15.57
C GLU A 860 -3.73 24.15 -16.20
N SER A 861 -3.89 25.46 -16.21
CA SER A 861 -2.88 26.42 -16.65
C SER A 861 -3.12 27.78 -16.01
N ASP A 862 -2.18 28.70 -16.13
CA ASP A 862 -2.34 30.07 -15.61
C ASP A 862 -3.55 30.82 -16.18
N GLN A 863 -3.96 30.50 -17.41
CA GLN A 863 -5.11 31.08 -18.09
C GLN A 863 -6.43 30.36 -17.82
N ALA A 864 -6.38 29.13 -17.32
CA ALA A 864 -7.59 28.33 -17.08
C ALA A 864 -8.34 28.82 -15.83
N ALA A 865 -9.67 28.62 -15.81
CA ALA A 865 -10.47 28.83 -14.62
C ALA A 865 -10.11 27.80 -13.54
N SER A 866 -10.17 28.21 -12.28
CA SER A 866 -9.95 27.29 -11.16
C SER A 866 -11.16 26.38 -10.97
N LEU A 867 -10.95 25.07 -10.97
CA LEU A 867 -11.95 24.04 -10.78
C LEU A 867 -11.96 23.59 -9.30
N ASP A 868 -13.13 23.62 -8.65
CA ASP A 868 -13.29 23.03 -7.32
C ASP A 868 -13.56 21.52 -7.45
N LEU A 869 -12.52 20.70 -7.22
CA LEU A 869 -12.59 19.25 -7.34
C LEU A 869 -13.58 18.60 -6.37
N ARG A 870 -13.99 19.28 -5.29
CA ARG A 870 -15.04 18.75 -4.39
C ARG A 870 -16.42 18.74 -5.05
N SER A 871 -16.67 19.66 -5.97
CA SER A 871 -17.92 19.78 -6.73
C SER A 871 -17.81 19.26 -8.15
N ASP A 872 -16.59 19.00 -8.63
CA ASP A 872 -16.34 18.43 -9.94
C ASP A 872 -16.91 17.00 -10.02
N ARG A 873 -17.61 16.75 -11.11
CA ARG A 873 -18.29 15.47 -11.39
C ARG A 873 -17.33 14.40 -11.92
N SER A 874 -16.15 14.78 -12.38
CA SER A 874 -15.12 13.82 -12.80
C SER A 874 -14.22 13.36 -11.64
N ASN A 875 -14.29 14.05 -10.47
CA ASN A 875 -13.49 13.70 -9.29
C ASN A 875 -14.23 12.71 -8.39
N HIS A 876 -13.62 11.56 -8.15
CA HIS A 876 -14.17 10.49 -7.30
C HIS A 876 -13.51 10.44 -5.90
N ASP A 877 -12.78 11.45 -5.47
CA ASP A 877 -12.19 11.52 -4.13
C ASP A 877 -13.25 11.75 -3.04
N TRP A 878 -13.00 11.18 -1.84
CA TRP A 878 -13.90 11.37 -0.71
C TRP A 878 -13.74 12.77 -0.10
N ARG A 879 -14.86 13.46 0.12
CA ARG A 879 -14.88 14.75 0.84
C ARG A 879 -14.55 14.62 2.31
N SER A 880 -14.83 13.49 2.91
CA SER A 880 -14.48 13.20 4.30
C SER A 880 -14.29 11.71 4.51
N LYS A 881 -13.49 11.37 5.52
CA LYS A 881 -13.30 9.99 5.95
C LYS A 881 -13.19 9.94 7.46
N ALA A 882 -13.81 8.92 8.08
CA ALA A 882 -13.70 8.69 9.50
C ALA A 882 -13.33 7.23 9.76
N ASN A 883 -12.59 6.99 10.82
CA ASN A 883 -12.44 5.67 11.41
C ASN A 883 -12.61 5.77 12.93
N ALA A 884 -13.21 4.75 13.51
CA ALA A 884 -13.34 4.62 14.95
C ALA A 884 -13.14 3.17 15.35
N SER A 885 -12.46 2.92 16.45
CA SER A 885 -12.35 1.57 17.02
C SER A 885 -12.63 1.62 18.53
N LEU A 886 -13.25 0.55 19.00
CA LEU A 886 -13.45 0.27 20.42
C LEU A 886 -12.89 -1.12 20.68
N THR A 887 -11.87 -1.20 21.52
CA THR A 887 -11.26 -2.46 21.96
C THR A 887 -11.58 -2.68 23.42
N TRP A 888 -11.97 -3.89 23.75
CA TRP A 888 -12.22 -4.41 25.10
C TRP A 888 -11.19 -5.50 25.41
N ASP A 889 -10.50 -5.37 26.52
CA ASP A 889 -9.51 -6.32 27.01
C ASP A 889 -9.93 -6.80 28.41
N TYR A 890 -10.10 -8.11 28.59
CA TYR A 890 -10.45 -8.71 29.86
C TYR A 890 -9.84 -10.11 30.01
N ALA A 891 -8.96 -10.29 30.99
CA ALA A 891 -8.26 -11.55 31.27
C ALA A 891 -7.61 -12.15 29.97
N HIS A 892 -8.14 -13.26 29.48
CA HIS A 892 -7.66 -13.93 28.27
C HIS A 892 -8.37 -13.48 27.00
N TYR A 893 -9.32 -12.56 27.06
CA TYR A 893 -10.16 -12.13 25.95
C TYR A 893 -9.81 -10.70 25.51
N SER A 894 -9.77 -10.49 24.22
CA SER A 894 -9.73 -9.16 23.60
C SER A 894 -10.72 -9.13 22.46
N ALA A 895 -11.50 -8.06 22.35
CA ALA A 895 -12.42 -7.85 21.25
C ALA A 895 -12.37 -6.42 20.75
N THR A 896 -12.38 -6.24 19.43
CA THR A 896 -12.36 -4.91 18.79
C THR A 896 -13.50 -4.80 17.80
N LEU A 897 -14.26 -3.71 17.90
CA LEU A 897 -15.21 -3.26 16.89
C LEU A 897 -14.63 -2.02 16.20
N MET A 898 -14.59 -2.03 14.88
CA MET A 898 -14.09 -0.92 14.08
C MET A 898 -15.15 -0.47 13.08
N GLY A 899 -15.39 0.85 12.98
CA GLY A 899 -16.21 1.47 11.95
C GLY A 899 -15.35 2.35 11.04
N ILE A 900 -15.52 2.22 9.73
CA ILE A 900 -14.90 3.07 8.72
C ILE A 900 -16.01 3.74 7.93
N ARG A 901 -16.06 5.08 7.97
CA ARG A 901 -17.05 5.86 7.22
C ARG A 901 -16.35 6.59 6.08
N TYR A 902 -16.82 6.32 4.88
CA TYR A 902 -16.46 7.03 3.66
C TYR A 902 -17.49 8.12 3.38
N GLY A 903 -17.03 9.32 3.03
CA GLY A 903 -17.87 10.44 2.65
C GLY A 903 -18.57 10.23 1.30
N SER A 904 -19.35 11.22 0.89
CA SER A 904 -19.98 11.16 -0.43
C SER A 904 -18.96 11.30 -1.56
N VAL A 905 -19.17 10.55 -2.64
CA VAL A 905 -18.39 10.62 -3.89
C VAL A 905 -19.33 10.86 -5.07
N THR A 906 -18.79 11.29 -6.19
CA THR A 906 -19.55 11.40 -7.45
C THR A 906 -19.97 10.00 -7.91
N ASN A 907 -21.17 9.87 -8.49
CA ASN A 907 -21.65 8.62 -9.08
C ASN A 907 -20.98 8.34 -10.45
N GLY A 908 -21.15 7.14 -10.97
CA GLY A 908 -20.49 6.71 -12.20
C GLY A 908 -20.82 7.54 -13.46
N ASN A 909 -22.02 8.08 -13.58
CA ASN A 909 -22.40 8.98 -14.69
C ASN A 909 -21.91 10.42 -14.50
N GLY A 910 -21.41 10.80 -13.34
CA GLY A 910 -21.03 12.16 -13.05
C GLY A 910 -22.19 13.15 -12.93
N ASP A 911 -23.43 12.69 -12.80
CA ASP A 911 -24.62 13.55 -12.72
C ASP A 911 -25.18 13.73 -11.31
N GLY A 912 -24.69 12.95 -10.33
CA GLY A 912 -25.11 12.97 -8.93
C GLY A 912 -23.99 12.60 -7.97
N ARG A 913 -24.37 12.36 -6.71
CA ARG A 913 -23.47 11.91 -5.66
C ARG A 913 -24.04 10.71 -4.92
N LEU A 914 -23.20 9.74 -4.68
CA LEU A 914 -23.51 8.62 -3.80
C LEU A 914 -23.49 9.07 -2.35
N SER A 915 -24.43 8.57 -1.55
CA SER A 915 -24.50 8.82 -0.12
C SER A 915 -23.25 8.27 0.61
N PRO A 916 -22.87 8.86 1.76
CA PRO A 916 -21.82 8.29 2.60
C PRO A 916 -22.09 6.82 2.94
N TRP A 917 -21.03 6.05 3.14
CA TRP A 917 -21.10 4.62 3.45
C TRP A 917 -20.25 4.29 4.67
N THR A 918 -20.74 3.37 5.52
CA THR A 918 -20.00 2.93 6.71
C THR A 918 -19.86 1.41 6.69
N VAL A 919 -18.64 0.94 6.85
CA VAL A 919 -18.29 -0.48 6.98
C VAL A 919 -17.91 -0.75 8.43
N PHE A 920 -18.42 -1.84 8.99
CA PHE A 920 -18.04 -2.31 10.33
C PHE A 920 -17.23 -3.61 10.21
N ASN A 921 -16.12 -3.66 10.94
CA ASN A 921 -15.28 -4.84 11.11
C ASN A 921 -15.26 -5.21 12.59
N ALA A 922 -15.17 -6.49 12.89
CA ALA A 922 -15.06 -6.98 14.26
C ALA A 922 -13.96 -8.02 14.36
N SER A 923 -13.21 -8.02 15.45
CA SER A 923 -12.23 -9.05 15.78
C SER A 923 -12.39 -9.49 17.23
N ALA A 924 -12.10 -10.75 17.51
CA ALA A 924 -12.04 -11.30 18.86
C ALA A 924 -10.82 -12.21 18.96
N ARG A 925 -10.09 -12.13 20.07
CA ARG A 925 -8.93 -12.96 20.35
C ARG A 925 -9.08 -13.61 21.72
N TYR A 926 -8.76 -14.89 21.80
CA TYR A 926 -8.67 -15.67 23.02
C TYR A 926 -7.24 -16.15 23.24
N LYS A 927 -6.62 -15.74 24.34
CA LYS A 927 -5.32 -16.27 24.80
C LYS A 927 -5.56 -17.61 25.48
N ILE A 928 -5.18 -18.69 24.81
CA ILE A 928 -5.26 -20.04 25.37
C ILE A 928 -4.31 -20.16 26.56
N ASN A 929 -3.13 -19.61 26.41
CA ASN A 929 -2.08 -19.45 27.42
C ASN A 929 -1.11 -18.32 26.97
N ASP A 930 -0.01 -18.11 27.68
CA ASP A 930 0.97 -17.07 27.34
C ASP A 930 1.66 -17.26 25.98
N ARG A 931 1.64 -18.49 25.44
CA ARG A 931 2.29 -18.85 24.16
C ARG A 931 1.32 -19.01 23.00
N ALA A 932 0.05 -19.27 23.24
CA ALA A 932 -0.91 -19.59 22.20
C ALA A 932 -2.14 -18.70 22.25
N SER A 933 -2.59 -18.24 21.09
CA SER A 933 -3.85 -17.49 20.96
C SER A 933 -4.63 -17.89 19.71
N LEU A 934 -5.96 -17.80 19.81
CA LEU A 934 -6.91 -18.01 18.71
C LEU A 934 -7.62 -16.70 18.45
N GLY A 935 -7.69 -16.28 17.18
CA GLY A 935 -8.33 -15.05 16.73
C GLY A 935 -9.43 -15.34 15.71
N LEU A 936 -10.51 -14.58 15.76
CA LEU A 936 -11.56 -14.53 14.76
C LEU A 936 -11.72 -13.08 14.30
N THR A 937 -11.66 -12.84 13.00
CA THR A 937 -11.91 -11.52 12.41
C THR A 937 -13.02 -11.60 11.38
N VAL A 938 -13.92 -10.63 11.39
CA VAL A 938 -15.02 -10.50 10.43
C VAL A 938 -14.93 -9.10 9.81
N ASN A 939 -14.58 -9.04 8.54
CA ASN A 939 -14.59 -7.80 7.77
C ASN A 939 -15.95 -7.63 7.12
N ASN A 940 -16.43 -6.37 7.01
CA ASN A 940 -17.76 -6.02 6.51
C ASN A 940 -18.87 -6.80 7.22
N LEU A 941 -18.96 -6.62 8.54
CA LEU A 941 -19.88 -7.35 9.45
C LEU A 941 -21.33 -7.34 8.97
N LEU A 942 -21.80 -6.27 8.30
CA LEU A 942 -23.17 -6.13 7.79
C LEU A 942 -23.37 -6.72 6.39
N ASN A 943 -22.32 -7.30 5.76
CA ASN A 943 -22.35 -7.91 4.44
C ASN A 943 -22.90 -7.00 3.33
N GLN A 944 -22.51 -5.73 3.36
CA GLN A 944 -23.00 -4.69 2.44
C GLN A 944 -21.91 -4.32 1.42
N TYR A 945 -22.34 -3.77 0.30
CA TYR A 945 -21.49 -3.15 -0.70
C TYR A 945 -22.11 -1.85 -1.20
N LYS A 946 -21.30 -0.94 -1.76
CA LYS A 946 -21.78 0.34 -2.28
C LYS A 946 -22.23 0.17 -3.73
N HIS A 947 -23.55 0.16 -3.93
CA HIS A 947 -24.16 0.02 -5.24
C HIS A 947 -24.23 1.35 -6.00
N ASP A 948 -24.04 1.33 -7.32
CA ASP A 948 -24.15 2.47 -8.22
C ASP A 948 -24.60 2.01 -9.62
N ASP A 949 -25.90 2.05 -9.86
CA ASP A 949 -26.48 1.70 -11.18
C ASP A 949 -26.22 2.75 -12.25
N SER A 950 -25.89 3.99 -11.86
CA SER A 950 -25.76 5.10 -12.81
C SER A 950 -24.58 4.94 -13.74
N GLY A 951 -23.46 4.36 -13.28
CA GLY A 951 -22.25 4.13 -14.06
C GLY A 951 -22.29 2.91 -14.97
N GLY A 952 -23.40 2.15 -14.95
CA GLY A 952 -23.46 0.87 -15.61
C GLY A 952 -22.59 -0.22 -14.95
N TRP A 953 -22.39 -1.34 -15.64
CA TRP A 953 -21.57 -2.44 -15.13
C TRP A 953 -20.13 -1.97 -14.78
N PRO A 954 -19.53 -2.35 -13.65
CA PRO A 954 -19.91 -3.37 -12.68
C PRO A 954 -20.85 -2.93 -11.53
N TYR A 955 -21.60 -1.84 -11.68
CA TYR A 955 -22.64 -1.34 -10.79
C TYR A 955 -22.14 -0.93 -9.39
N TYR A 956 -20.85 -0.61 -9.26
CA TYR A 956 -20.25 -0.01 -8.06
C TYR A 956 -18.99 0.81 -8.41
N PRO A 957 -18.59 1.81 -7.63
CA PRO A 957 -17.40 2.63 -7.88
C PRO A 957 -16.12 1.88 -7.53
N THR A 958 -15.53 1.18 -8.49
CA THR A 958 -14.42 0.23 -8.35
C THR A 958 -13.11 0.82 -7.80
N GLY A 959 -12.86 2.10 -7.98
CA GLY A 959 -11.68 2.76 -7.43
C GLY A 959 -11.83 3.24 -5.99
N ASN A 960 -13.07 3.24 -5.46
CA ASN A 960 -13.39 3.72 -4.13
C ASN A 960 -13.72 2.60 -3.15
N TYR A 961 -14.34 1.53 -3.64
CA TYR A 961 -14.92 0.48 -2.82
C TYR A 961 -14.61 -0.89 -3.43
N ASP A 962 -14.59 -1.90 -2.58
CA ASP A 962 -14.58 -3.29 -3.00
C ASP A 962 -16.01 -3.89 -3.02
N ALA A 963 -16.13 -5.04 -3.66
CA ALA A 963 -17.35 -5.84 -3.72
C ALA A 963 -17.18 -7.22 -3.09
N TYR A 964 -16.29 -7.34 -2.10
CA TYR A 964 -15.97 -8.63 -1.47
C TYR A 964 -17.09 -9.18 -0.60
N GLY A 965 -17.90 -8.30 0.00
CA GLY A 965 -18.89 -8.68 1.00
C GLY A 965 -18.25 -9.04 2.34
N ARG A 966 -18.96 -9.83 3.16
CA ARG A 966 -18.45 -10.26 4.47
C ARG A 966 -17.36 -11.31 4.27
N GLN A 967 -16.21 -11.10 4.95
CA GLN A 967 -15.09 -12.03 4.97
C GLN A 967 -14.81 -12.49 6.40
N TRP A 968 -14.57 -13.79 6.54
CA TRP A 968 -14.28 -14.44 7.82
C TRP A 968 -12.83 -14.89 7.83
N TRP A 969 -12.14 -14.66 8.95
CA TRP A 969 -10.75 -15.03 9.15
C TRP A 969 -10.56 -15.71 10.49
N LEU A 970 -9.84 -16.82 10.48
CA LEU A 970 -9.40 -17.53 11.68
C LEU A 970 -7.89 -17.46 11.78
N ASP A 971 -7.38 -17.04 12.93
CA ASP A 971 -5.97 -16.90 13.22
C ASP A 971 -5.56 -17.84 14.35
N LEU A 972 -4.46 -18.55 14.19
CA LEU A 972 -3.77 -19.29 15.25
C LEU A 972 -2.37 -18.72 15.38
N SER A 973 -2.02 -18.21 16.55
CA SER A 973 -0.68 -17.72 16.86
C SER A 973 -0.05 -18.58 17.93
N TYR A 974 1.26 -18.83 17.78
CA TYR A 974 2.04 -19.57 18.76
C TYR A 974 3.45 -18.97 18.91
N HIS A 975 3.87 -18.73 20.14
CA HIS A 975 5.20 -18.25 20.49
C HIS A 975 6.06 -19.39 21.04
N PHE A 976 7.23 -19.62 20.42
CA PHE A 976 8.24 -20.57 20.90
C PHE A 976 9.38 -19.77 21.55
N GLY A 977 9.65 -20.00 22.78
CA GLY A 977 10.68 -19.33 23.56
C GLY A 977 10.26 -19.19 25.02
N SER A 978 11.20 -18.81 25.88
CA SER A 978 10.98 -18.62 27.32
C SER A 978 10.47 -17.21 27.59
#